data_a8f3cf0a34ac30033a6842008208ba45
#
_entry.id   a8f3cf0a34ac30033a6842008208ba45
#
_cell.length_a   1.000
_cell.length_b   1.000
_cell.length_c   1.000
_cell.angle_alpha   90.00
_cell.angle_beta   90.00
_cell.angle_gamma   90.00
#
_symmetry.space_group_name_H-M   'P 1'
#
loop_
_entity.id
_entity.type
_entity.pdbx_description
1 polymer ?
#
loop_
_entity_poly.entity_id
_entity_poly.type
_entity_poly.pdbx_seq_one_letter_code
_entity_poly.pdbx_strand_id
1 'polypeptide(L)'
;MSFRALIVFCIAIFCFLSCTSSSTRQTQKTIEKPSNEITEKTKDSGYYLTQAKQNYAVTHDLYQRNEYLLQAAEALQTEQQCEKSIRMLKVLQPELQDNRHLTHSNLVLAECFLILSDEVFDKVAVILANLTGSYGYQARIAALQAQLQINKKQWLQAAIALQDTDIEELQKTQTIWQWLNKLDLTELEKARLTETTLQPWLQLAIIVKRFALEPELFNQQLVNWQSRHLGHPLVTSLPEEIQQALLQSPIQARRIAVLLPLSGRLANQGLAIKEGILAAYLENIVAAELHTNSVIEFGESTGETTPSNTQQYREIRFFDSALKTAQQLNALVSDFDVVLGPLVKEQIIELTAILPTDKILLALNRVELKTNTPTIEQLHMDNTEESNFAVAEHYYFSLAPEDEAQQLALHIQQKQLVRPIVFAADNPTTQRMAAAFIATWQETPRAIQPDLTIFTDNKDMRIRVSEMLDVAQSEKRIKQIQMLADVEVFGVERNRRDIDAIVLFANPEQTALLNPIIEASLSPFARKSLSVFASSRSYSVDLNSNSLRDLRNLTFADMPWMLPDHNWQPLAKQTTQLWPQRQDTLLRLFAMGFDAYNLLPNLRRLRTLGQLVSHGLTGAINVDDQGVLHRRLPWAQVAQDRVKLLAMD
;
A
#
# COMPACT_ATOMS: atom_id res chain seq x y z
N MET A 1 -15.93 5.91 12.16
CA MET A 1 -16.78 5.79 10.96
C MET A 1 -15.90 5.17 9.89
N SER A 2 -16.26 4.03 9.33
CA SER A 2 -15.39 3.31 8.40
C SER A 2 -15.31 4.06 7.06
N PHE A 3 -14.16 3.99 6.41
CA PHE A 3 -13.88 4.55 5.07
C PHE A 3 -14.95 4.19 4.01
N ARG A 4 -15.69 3.12 4.22
CA ARG A 4 -16.83 2.68 3.39
C ARG A 4 -18.04 3.61 3.43
N ALA A 5 -18.30 4.27 4.57
CA ALA A 5 -19.39 5.24 4.68
C ALA A 5 -19.08 6.53 3.89
N LEU A 6 -17.80 6.85 3.70
CA LEU A 6 -17.37 8.04 2.97
C LEU A 6 -17.55 7.89 1.45
N ILE A 7 -17.30 6.69 0.91
CA ILE A 7 -17.41 6.43 -0.55
C ILE A 7 -18.88 6.42 -0.99
N VAL A 8 -19.77 5.83 -0.21
CA VAL A 8 -21.23 5.85 -0.49
C VAL A 8 -21.78 7.27 -0.36
N PHE A 9 -21.25 8.06 0.57
CA PHE A 9 -21.64 9.46 0.77
C PHE A 9 -21.15 10.36 -0.37
N CYS A 10 -19.97 10.13 -0.93
CA CYS A 10 -19.48 10.89 -2.08
C CYS A 10 -20.30 10.64 -3.36
N ILE A 11 -20.78 9.43 -3.61
CA ILE A 11 -21.62 9.13 -4.78
C ILE A 11 -23.01 9.77 -4.65
N ALA A 12 -23.55 9.89 -3.43
CA ALA A 12 -24.85 10.53 -3.18
C ALA A 12 -24.78 12.07 -3.18
N ILE A 13 -23.63 12.68 -2.83
CA ILE A 13 -23.45 14.15 -2.79
C ILE A 13 -23.16 14.72 -4.18
N PHE A 14 -22.55 13.97 -5.11
CA PHE A 14 -22.23 14.47 -6.45
C PHE A 14 -23.43 14.61 -7.39
N CYS A 15 -24.60 14.10 -7.04
CA CYS A 15 -25.83 14.34 -7.81
C CYS A 15 -26.50 15.70 -7.55
N PHE A 16 -25.97 16.57 -6.66
CA PHE A 16 -26.62 17.81 -6.26
C PHE A 16 -25.86 19.12 -6.51
N LEU A 17 -24.72 19.07 -7.18
CA LEU A 17 -23.90 20.28 -7.43
C LEU A 17 -23.65 20.52 -8.93
N SER A 18 -24.70 20.79 -9.68
CA SER A 18 -24.57 21.49 -10.96
C SER A 18 -25.57 22.65 -11.01
N CYS A 19 -25.02 23.82 -11.19
CA CYS A 19 -25.62 25.12 -11.53
C CYS A 19 -25.44 26.21 -10.46
N THR A 20 -24.36 26.96 -10.56
CA THR A 20 -24.40 28.41 -10.36
C THR A 20 -23.34 29.08 -11.22
N SER A 21 -23.73 29.61 -12.36
CA SER A 21 -22.96 30.61 -13.09
C SER A 21 -23.30 32.00 -12.55
N SER A 22 -22.27 32.73 -12.17
CA SER A 22 -22.35 34.13 -11.74
C SER A 22 -22.43 35.06 -12.94
N SER A 23 -23.42 35.95 -12.99
CA SER A 23 -23.33 37.22 -13.71
C SER A 23 -24.08 38.36 -12.99
N THR A 24 -23.36 39.39 -12.84
CA THR A 24 -23.52 40.81 -12.58
C THR A 24 -24.92 41.40 -12.36
N ARG A 25 -24.99 42.20 -11.29
CA ARG A 25 -26.05 43.13 -10.85
C ARG A 25 -26.66 43.96 -11.96
N GLN A 26 -27.97 43.97 -12.01
CA GLN A 26 -28.77 45.19 -12.19
C GLN A 26 -30.07 45.07 -11.42
N THR A 27 -30.35 46.12 -10.65
CA THR A 27 -31.51 46.35 -9.81
C THR A 27 -32.73 46.70 -10.69
N GLN A 28 -33.83 45.94 -10.55
CA GLN A 28 -35.18 46.49 -10.69
C GLN A 28 -36.24 45.72 -9.91
N LYS A 29 -37.20 46.48 -9.43
CA LYS A 29 -38.27 46.15 -8.47
C LYS A 29 -39.31 45.13 -8.94
N THR A 30 -39.62 44.23 -8.04
CA THR A 30 -40.96 43.76 -7.59
C THR A 30 -42.03 43.46 -8.64
N ILE A 31 -42.41 42.16 -8.75
CA ILE A 31 -43.81 41.68 -8.70
C ILE A 31 -43.71 40.19 -8.24
N GLU A 32 -44.33 39.88 -7.09
CA GLU A 32 -44.51 38.52 -6.60
C GLU A 32 -45.48 37.74 -7.51
N LYS A 33 -45.02 36.57 -7.98
CA LYS A 33 -45.89 35.50 -8.44
C LYS A 33 -45.51 34.23 -7.71
N PRO A 34 -46.42 33.44 -7.18
CA PRO A 34 -46.10 32.21 -6.46
C PRO A 34 -45.57 31.17 -7.46
N SER A 35 -44.29 30.83 -7.37
CA SER A 35 -43.72 29.68 -8.04
C SER A 35 -44.05 28.41 -7.24
N ASN A 36 -44.98 27.62 -7.77
CA ASN A 36 -45.10 26.23 -7.43
C ASN A 36 -43.88 25.49 -8.01
N GLU A 37 -42.77 25.47 -7.31
CA GLU A 37 -41.77 24.44 -7.47
C GLU A 37 -42.30 23.16 -6.83
N ILE A 38 -42.90 22.32 -7.66
CA ILE A 38 -43.16 20.92 -7.33
C ILE A 38 -41.75 20.25 -7.28
N THR A 39 -41.16 20.21 -6.09
CA THR A 39 -40.13 19.23 -5.80
C THR A 39 -40.75 17.86 -6.04
N GLU A 40 -40.37 17.15 -7.10
CA GLU A 40 -40.71 15.75 -7.29
C GLU A 40 -40.24 15.01 -6.05
N LYS A 41 -41.14 14.74 -5.14
CA LYS A 41 -40.93 13.88 -3.98
C LYS A 41 -40.55 12.52 -4.54
N THR A 42 -39.30 12.10 -4.38
CA THR A 42 -38.87 10.74 -4.70
C THR A 42 -39.85 9.78 -4.04
N LYS A 43 -40.55 8.98 -4.87
CA LYS A 43 -41.57 8.04 -4.42
C LYS A 43 -40.88 6.96 -3.58
N ASP A 44 -41.31 6.78 -2.34
CA ASP A 44 -40.77 5.82 -1.40
C ASP A 44 -41.25 4.38 -1.65
N SER A 45 -40.64 3.41 -0.98
CA SER A 45 -41.02 2.00 -1.09
C SER A 45 -42.51 1.76 -0.72
N GLY A 46 -43.03 2.50 0.25
CA GLY A 46 -44.42 2.45 0.68
C GLY A 46 -45.39 2.89 -0.42
N TYR A 47 -45.02 3.92 -1.20
CA TYR A 47 -45.80 4.35 -2.36
C TYR A 47 -45.93 3.22 -3.38
N TYR A 48 -44.82 2.60 -3.79
CA TYR A 48 -44.84 1.53 -4.80
C TYR A 48 -45.59 0.29 -4.33
N LEU A 49 -45.45 -0.10 -3.06
CA LEU A 49 -46.22 -1.19 -2.48
C LEU A 49 -47.75 -0.92 -2.50
N THR A 50 -48.14 0.32 -2.25
CA THR A 50 -49.52 0.74 -2.30
C THR A 50 -50.06 0.69 -3.73
N GLN A 51 -49.29 1.16 -4.72
CA GLN A 51 -49.63 1.09 -6.14
C GLN A 51 -49.75 -0.35 -6.63
N ALA A 52 -48.85 -1.24 -6.25
CA ALA A 52 -48.90 -2.67 -6.57
C ALA A 52 -50.22 -3.30 -6.10
N LYS A 53 -50.64 -3.00 -4.85
CA LYS A 53 -51.86 -3.51 -4.25
C LYS A 53 -53.11 -2.94 -4.90
N GLN A 54 -53.18 -1.64 -5.09
CA GLN A 54 -54.34 -0.94 -5.66
C GLN A 54 -54.56 -1.32 -7.13
N ASN A 55 -53.49 -1.29 -7.92
CA ASN A 55 -53.57 -1.62 -9.34
C ASN A 55 -54.03 -3.06 -9.55
N TYR A 56 -53.43 -4.02 -8.83
CA TYR A 56 -53.80 -5.43 -8.94
C TYR A 56 -55.26 -5.71 -8.50
N ALA A 57 -55.77 -4.99 -7.50
CA ALA A 57 -57.15 -5.14 -7.04
C ALA A 57 -58.16 -4.70 -8.12
N VAL A 58 -57.79 -3.79 -9.02
CA VAL A 58 -58.67 -3.25 -10.08
C VAL A 58 -58.45 -3.99 -11.40
N THR A 59 -57.21 -4.21 -11.81
CA THR A 59 -56.88 -4.67 -13.16
C THR A 59 -56.59 -6.18 -13.23
N HIS A 60 -56.25 -6.83 -12.11
CA HIS A 60 -55.72 -8.18 -12.04
C HIS A 60 -54.49 -8.42 -12.93
N ASP A 61 -53.77 -7.34 -13.34
CA ASP A 61 -52.60 -7.39 -14.17
C ASP A 61 -51.35 -7.74 -13.32
N LEU A 62 -50.89 -8.97 -13.49
CA LEU A 62 -49.68 -9.49 -12.80
C LEU A 62 -48.41 -8.80 -13.27
N TYR A 63 -48.30 -8.43 -14.57
CA TYR A 63 -47.13 -7.77 -15.10
C TYR A 63 -46.92 -6.41 -14.43
N GLN A 64 -47.97 -5.59 -14.39
CA GLN A 64 -47.91 -4.25 -13.80
C GLN A 64 -47.76 -4.29 -12.27
N ARG A 65 -48.38 -5.26 -11.60
CA ARG A 65 -48.12 -5.52 -10.18
C ARG A 65 -46.66 -5.81 -9.91
N ASN A 66 -46.03 -6.71 -10.69
CA ASN A 66 -44.65 -7.11 -10.52
C ASN A 66 -43.71 -5.94 -10.80
N GLU A 67 -43.99 -5.09 -11.79
CA GLU A 67 -43.24 -3.86 -12.05
C GLU A 67 -43.22 -2.94 -10.82
N TYR A 68 -44.38 -2.68 -10.20
CA TYR A 68 -44.43 -1.88 -8.95
C TYR A 68 -43.70 -2.56 -7.78
N LEU A 69 -43.78 -3.87 -7.66
CA LEU A 69 -43.04 -4.59 -6.61
C LEU A 69 -41.51 -4.53 -6.81
N LEU A 70 -41.03 -4.57 -8.04
CA LEU A 70 -39.63 -4.38 -8.36
C LEU A 70 -39.17 -2.94 -8.06
N GLN A 71 -39.98 -1.93 -8.41
CA GLN A 71 -39.71 -0.54 -8.04
C GLN A 71 -39.72 -0.34 -6.52
N ALA A 72 -40.57 -1.05 -5.77
CA ALA A 72 -40.57 -1.03 -4.32
C ALA A 72 -39.28 -1.65 -3.75
N ALA A 73 -38.78 -2.75 -4.35
CA ALA A 73 -37.52 -3.38 -3.93
C ALA A 73 -36.32 -2.47 -4.18
N GLU A 74 -36.32 -1.76 -5.30
CA GLU A 74 -35.27 -0.78 -5.63
C GLU A 74 -35.33 0.44 -4.70
N ALA A 75 -36.54 0.95 -4.38
CA ALA A 75 -36.73 2.00 -3.39
C ALA A 75 -36.23 1.57 -1.99
N LEU A 76 -36.51 0.33 -1.56
CA LEU A 76 -35.94 -0.22 -0.31
C LEU A 76 -34.42 -0.27 -0.31
N GLN A 77 -33.80 -0.53 -1.44
CA GLN A 77 -32.34 -0.50 -1.58
C GLN A 77 -31.80 0.94 -1.42
N THR A 78 -32.43 1.93 -2.07
CA THR A 78 -32.06 3.35 -1.91
C THR A 78 -32.31 3.88 -0.50
N GLU A 79 -33.31 3.36 0.21
CA GLU A 79 -33.60 3.62 1.62
C GLU A 79 -32.65 2.89 2.59
N GLN A 80 -31.61 2.23 2.09
CA GLN A 80 -30.64 1.43 2.86
C GLN A 80 -31.27 0.25 3.62
N GLN A 81 -32.41 -0.25 3.16
CA GLN A 81 -33.15 -1.39 3.74
C GLN A 81 -32.94 -2.68 2.92
N CYS A 82 -31.70 -2.95 2.52
CA CYS A 82 -31.33 -4.07 1.66
C CYS A 82 -31.81 -5.44 2.15
N GLU A 83 -31.84 -5.69 3.47
CA GLU A 83 -32.37 -6.96 4.00
C GLU A 83 -33.85 -7.17 3.67
N LYS A 84 -34.65 -6.09 3.71
CA LYS A 84 -36.08 -6.17 3.36
C LYS A 84 -36.24 -6.37 1.86
N SER A 85 -35.47 -5.63 1.04
CA SER A 85 -35.44 -5.78 -0.41
C SER A 85 -35.14 -7.22 -0.81
N ILE A 86 -34.06 -7.81 -0.26
CA ILE A 86 -33.68 -9.22 -0.53
C ILE A 86 -34.80 -10.19 -0.16
N ARG A 87 -35.42 -10.04 1.03
CA ARG A 87 -36.53 -10.90 1.45
C ARG A 87 -37.71 -10.82 0.49
N MET A 88 -38.05 -9.61 0.07
CA MET A 88 -39.14 -9.37 -0.87
C MET A 88 -38.85 -9.99 -2.24
N LEU A 89 -37.65 -9.76 -2.77
CA LEU A 89 -37.25 -10.27 -4.09
C LEU A 89 -37.18 -11.81 -4.10
N LYS A 90 -36.69 -12.46 -3.03
CA LYS A 90 -36.68 -13.94 -2.92
C LYS A 90 -38.09 -14.55 -3.00
N VAL A 91 -39.11 -13.85 -2.48
CA VAL A 91 -40.49 -14.31 -2.57
C VAL A 91 -41.06 -14.03 -3.96
N LEU A 92 -40.70 -12.89 -4.57
CA LEU A 92 -41.22 -12.47 -5.87
C LEU A 92 -40.59 -13.24 -7.04
N GLN A 93 -39.29 -13.58 -6.99
CA GLN A 93 -38.57 -14.20 -8.11
C GLN A 93 -39.26 -15.44 -8.73
N PRO A 94 -39.81 -16.40 -7.95
CA PRO A 94 -40.50 -17.56 -8.53
C PRO A 94 -41.74 -17.23 -9.32
N GLU A 95 -42.35 -16.04 -9.09
CA GLU A 95 -43.55 -15.58 -9.80
C GLU A 95 -43.21 -14.79 -11.07
N LEU A 96 -41.95 -14.40 -11.27
CA LEU A 96 -41.52 -13.62 -12.42
C LEU A 96 -41.32 -14.55 -13.63
N GLN A 97 -42.08 -14.32 -14.71
CA GLN A 97 -41.94 -15.04 -15.97
C GLN A 97 -41.24 -14.21 -17.05
N ASP A 98 -41.27 -12.89 -16.91
CA ASP A 98 -40.68 -11.96 -17.86
C ASP A 98 -39.17 -11.78 -17.60
N ASN A 99 -38.35 -11.90 -18.67
CA ASN A 99 -36.92 -11.79 -18.60
C ASN A 99 -36.44 -10.41 -18.13
N ARG A 100 -37.18 -9.33 -18.43
CA ARG A 100 -36.84 -7.98 -18.00
C ARG A 100 -37.03 -7.83 -16.49
N HIS A 101 -38.13 -8.36 -15.96
CA HIS A 101 -38.42 -8.39 -14.52
C HIS A 101 -37.37 -9.25 -13.77
N LEU A 102 -36.99 -10.41 -14.32
CA LEU A 102 -35.97 -11.26 -13.74
C LEU A 102 -34.60 -10.55 -13.71
N THR A 103 -34.24 -9.87 -14.79
CA THR A 103 -33.01 -9.07 -14.87
C THR A 103 -33.03 -7.96 -13.84
N HIS A 104 -34.10 -7.18 -13.74
CA HIS A 104 -34.22 -6.11 -12.75
C HIS A 104 -34.13 -6.65 -11.32
N SER A 105 -34.86 -7.72 -11.01
CA SER A 105 -34.78 -8.39 -9.70
C SER A 105 -33.35 -8.82 -9.35
N ASN A 106 -32.63 -9.43 -10.28
CA ASN A 106 -31.26 -9.88 -10.10
C ASN A 106 -30.28 -8.72 -9.91
N LEU A 107 -30.47 -7.60 -10.59
CA LEU A 107 -29.66 -6.39 -10.40
C LEU A 107 -29.80 -5.82 -9.00
N VAL A 108 -31.05 -5.63 -8.53
CA VAL A 108 -31.31 -5.11 -7.17
C VAL A 108 -30.78 -6.07 -6.11
N LEU A 109 -30.87 -7.39 -6.33
CA LEU A 109 -30.27 -8.40 -5.44
C LEU A 109 -28.74 -8.28 -5.40
N ALA A 110 -28.10 -8.13 -6.56
CA ALA A 110 -26.63 -8.00 -6.65
C ALA A 110 -26.15 -6.73 -5.94
N GLU A 111 -26.84 -5.60 -6.14
CA GLU A 111 -26.56 -4.33 -5.46
C GLU A 111 -26.68 -4.45 -3.94
N CYS A 112 -27.79 -5.03 -3.46
CA CYS A 112 -27.99 -5.25 -2.04
C CYS A 112 -26.95 -6.20 -1.43
N PHE A 113 -26.54 -7.24 -2.13
CA PHE A 113 -25.50 -8.14 -1.66
C PHE A 113 -24.13 -7.45 -1.55
N LEU A 114 -23.77 -6.57 -2.51
CA LEU A 114 -22.52 -5.80 -2.43
C LEU A 114 -22.51 -4.81 -1.26
N ILE A 115 -23.68 -4.32 -0.82
CA ILE A 115 -23.80 -3.40 0.32
C ILE A 115 -23.68 -4.15 1.66
N LEU A 116 -24.28 -5.33 1.76
CA LEU A 116 -24.44 -6.01 3.06
C LEU A 116 -23.24 -6.86 3.49
N SER A 117 -22.49 -7.47 2.57
CA SER A 117 -21.49 -8.47 2.98
C SER A 117 -20.47 -8.81 1.90
N ASP A 118 -19.20 -8.87 2.33
CA ASP A 118 -18.07 -9.32 1.50
C ASP A 118 -18.09 -10.84 1.23
N GLU A 119 -18.81 -11.64 2.04
CA GLU A 119 -18.90 -13.10 1.86
C GLU A 119 -19.72 -13.55 0.65
N VAL A 120 -20.39 -12.61 -0.01
CA VAL A 120 -21.37 -12.91 -1.06
C VAL A 120 -20.85 -12.58 -2.46
N PHE A 121 -19.57 -12.18 -2.59
CA PHE A 121 -18.97 -11.80 -3.88
C PHE A 121 -19.10 -12.89 -4.95
N ASP A 122 -18.98 -14.16 -4.57
CA ASP A 122 -19.12 -15.26 -5.53
C ASP A 122 -20.56 -15.42 -6.01
N LYS A 123 -21.55 -15.17 -5.13
CA LYS A 123 -22.97 -15.17 -5.54
C LYS A 123 -23.27 -14.01 -6.47
N VAL A 124 -22.73 -12.82 -6.18
CA VAL A 124 -22.85 -11.65 -7.06
C VAL A 124 -22.21 -11.92 -8.41
N ALA A 125 -21.01 -12.53 -8.43
CA ALA A 125 -20.34 -12.90 -9.67
C ALA A 125 -21.19 -13.85 -10.54
N VAL A 126 -21.83 -14.85 -9.92
CA VAL A 126 -22.73 -15.78 -10.61
C VAL A 126 -23.97 -15.07 -11.15
N ILE A 127 -24.57 -14.17 -10.36
CA ILE A 127 -25.73 -13.37 -10.81
C ILE A 127 -25.35 -12.53 -12.02
N LEU A 128 -24.23 -11.78 -11.94
CA LEU A 128 -23.79 -10.89 -13.03
C LEU A 128 -23.40 -11.66 -14.29
N ALA A 129 -22.77 -12.84 -14.16
CA ALA A 129 -22.44 -13.70 -15.29
C ALA A 129 -23.69 -14.16 -16.07
N ASN A 130 -24.80 -14.41 -15.37
CA ASN A 130 -26.07 -14.81 -16.00
C ASN A 130 -26.83 -13.63 -16.63
N LEU A 131 -26.44 -12.37 -16.36
CA LEU A 131 -27.07 -11.17 -16.91
C LEU A 131 -26.36 -10.64 -18.18
N THR A 132 -25.26 -11.26 -18.60
CA THR A 132 -24.56 -10.89 -19.83
C THR A 132 -25.49 -10.99 -21.02
N GLY A 133 -25.62 -9.89 -21.78
CA GLY A 133 -26.52 -9.81 -22.95
C GLY A 133 -27.92 -9.24 -22.67
N SER A 134 -28.23 -8.80 -21.45
CA SER A 134 -29.49 -8.16 -21.10
C SER A 134 -29.56 -6.71 -21.64
N TYR A 135 -30.24 -6.52 -22.75
CA TYR A 135 -30.40 -5.19 -23.38
C TYR A 135 -31.13 -4.20 -22.46
N GLY A 136 -30.64 -2.97 -22.39
CA GLY A 136 -31.23 -1.89 -21.58
C GLY A 136 -30.67 -1.78 -20.15
N TYR A 137 -29.80 -2.72 -19.71
CA TYR A 137 -29.18 -2.70 -18.40
C TYR A 137 -27.65 -2.79 -18.45
N GLN A 138 -27.03 -2.71 -19.63
CA GLN A 138 -25.58 -2.90 -19.83
C GLN A 138 -24.74 -2.00 -18.93
N ALA A 139 -25.04 -0.70 -18.91
CA ALA A 139 -24.30 0.26 -18.08
C ALA A 139 -24.42 -0.04 -16.57
N ARG A 140 -25.61 -0.44 -16.10
CA ARG A 140 -25.84 -0.83 -14.70
C ARG A 140 -25.11 -2.13 -14.34
N ILE A 141 -25.11 -3.11 -15.24
CA ILE A 141 -24.37 -4.36 -15.09
C ILE A 141 -22.87 -4.06 -15.03
N ALA A 142 -22.35 -3.23 -15.93
CA ALA A 142 -20.96 -2.82 -15.97
C ALA A 142 -20.52 -2.10 -14.68
N ALA A 143 -21.37 -1.20 -14.17
CA ALA A 143 -21.11 -0.53 -12.88
C ALA A 143 -21.01 -1.50 -11.71
N LEU A 144 -21.91 -2.50 -11.65
CA LEU A 144 -21.86 -3.55 -10.63
C LEU A 144 -20.66 -4.47 -10.78
N GLN A 145 -20.27 -4.81 -12.01
CA GLN A 145 -19.05 -5.56 -12.29
C GLN A 145 -17.82 -4.79 -11.81
N ALA A 146 -17.73 -3.50 -12.15
CA ALA A 146 -16.64 -2.65 -11.67
C ALA A 146 -16.59 -2.62 -10.14
N GLN A 147 -17.72 -2.42 -9.47
CA GLN A 147 -17.80 -2.41 -8.00
C GLN A 147 -17.39 -3.75 -7.37
N LEU A 148 -17.80 -4.87 -7.95
CA LEU A 148 -17.38 -6.20 -7.52
C LEU A 148 -15.85 -6.38 -7.63
N GLN A 149 -15.25 -5.93 -8.74
CA GLN A 149 -13.81 -6.04 -8.96
C GLN A 149 -13.02 -5.12 -8.02
N ILE A 150 -13.53 -3.91 -7.73
CA ILE A 150 -12.94 -3.01 -6.71
C ILE A 150 -12.88 -3.70 -5.34
N ASN A 151 -13.98 -4.31 -4.92
CA ASN A 151 -14.06 -5.01 -3.64
C ASN A 151 -13.09 -6.21 -3.58
N LYS A 152 -12.83 -6.85 -4.72
CA LYS A 152 -11.81 -7.91 -4.87
C LYS A 152 -10.38 -7.36 -5.06
N LYS A 153 -10.19 -6.04 -5.10
CA LYS A 153 -8.92 -5.35 -5.41
C LYS A 153 -8.34 -5.73 -6.79
N GLN A 154 -9.19 -6.11 -7.73
CA GLN A 154 -8.82 -6.47 -9.11
C GLN A 154 -8.95 -5.23 -10.01
N TRP A 155 -8.00 -4.31 -9.88
CA TRP A 155 -8.06 -2.97 -10.47
C TRP A 155 -8.14 -2.95 -11.99
N LEU A 156 -7.41 -3.86 -12.67
CA LEU A 156 -7.48 -3.98 -14.13
C LEU A 156 -8.88 -4.37 -14.60
N GLN A 157 -9.47 -5.39 -13.96
CA GLN A 157 -10.80 -5.87 -14.32
C GLN A 157 -11.88 -4.83 -14.01
N ALA A 158 -11.70 -4.07 -12.92
CA ALA A 158 -12.55 -2.93 -12.59
C ALA A 158 -12.49 -1.84 -13.67
N ALA A 159 -11.28 -1.51 -14.16
CA ALA A 159 -11.08 -0.54 -15.23
C ALA A 159 -11.72 -0.98 -16.56
N ILE A 160 -11.60 -2.27 -16.91
CA ILE A 160 -12.26 -2.84 -18.10
C ILE A 160 -13.78 -2.69 -17.98
N ALA A 161 -14.35 -3.09 -16.85
CA ALA A 161 -15.80 -3.02 -16.66
C ALA A 161 -16.34 -1.59 -16.67
N LEU A 162 -15.56 -0.60 -16.20
CA LEU A 162 -15.97 0.80 -16.16
C LEU A 162 -16.16 1.41 -17.55
N GLN A 163 -15.50 0.88 -18.59
CA GLN A 163 -15.63 1.41 -19.96
C GLN A 163 -17.05 1.35 -20.49
N ASP A 164 -17.79 0.32 -20.12
CA ASP A 164 -19.17 0.07 -20.60
C ASP A 164 -20.24 0.77 -19.74
N THR A 165 -19.85 1.69 -18.85
CA THR A 165 -20.77 2.46 -18.02
C THR A 165 -21.17 3.78 -18.69
N ASP A 166 -22.32 4.37 -18.25
CA ASP A 166 -22.82 5.67 -18.73
C ASP A 166 -22.26 6.88 -17.97
N ILE A 167 -21.16 6.69 -17.23
CA ILE A 167 -20.49 7.77 -16.49
C ILE A 167 -19.89 8.77 -17.48
N GLU A 168 -19.86 10.06 -17.10
CA GLU A 168 -19.23 11.11 -17.89
C GLU A 168 -17.79 10.74 -18.26
N GLU A 169 -17.40 10.97 -19.52
CA GLU A 169 -16.15 10.50 -20.09
C GLU A 169 -14.92 11.00 -19.33
N LEU A 170 -14.93 12.25 -18.86
CA LEU A 170 -13.83 12.79 -18.07
C LEU A 170 -13.68 12.08 -16.71
N GLN A 171 -14.80 11.88 -16.00
CA GLN A 171 -14.82 11.17 -14.71
C GLN A 171 -14.40 9.71 -14.89
N LYS A 172 -14.91 9.03 -15.93
CA LYS A 172 -14.53 7.68 -16.32
C LYS A 172 -13.02 7.58 -16.53
N THR A 173 -12.47 8.50 -17.33
CA THR A 173 -11.05 8.58 -17.66
C THR A 173 -10.17 8.73 -16.42
N GLN A 174 -10.53 9.63 -15.51
CA GLN A 174 -9.81 9.85 -14.25
C GLN A 174 -9.90 8.63 -13.32
N THR A 175 -11.06 7.99 -13.24
CA THR A 175 -11.26 6.81 -12.40
C THR A 175 -10.44 5.62 -12.91
N ILE A 176 -10.43 5.37 -14.23
CA ILE A 176 -9.59 4.33 -14.85
C ILE A 176 -8.11 4.59 -14.54
N TRP A 177 -7.66 5.85 -14.68
CA TRP A 177 -6.30 6.23 -14.33
C TRP A 177 -5.96 5.89 -12.88
N GLN A 178 -6.80 6.30 -11.92
CA GLN A 178 -6.58 6.04 -10.50
C GLN A 178 -6.46 4.54 -10.18
N TRP A 179 -7.22 3.68 -10.85
CA TRP A 179 -7.16 2.24 -10.63
C TRP A 179 -5.94 1.60 -11.28
N LEU A 180 -5.64 1.94 -12.53
CA LEU A 180 -4.47 1.41 -13.22
C LEU A 180 -3.15 1.86 -12.61
N ASN A 181 -3.10 3.06 -12.01
CA ASN A 181 -1.93 3.54 -11.29
C ASN A 181 -1.59 2.72 -10.04
N LYS A 182 -2.55 1.94 -9.49
CA LYS A 182 -2.33 1.01 -8.36
C LYS A 182 -1.62 -0.29 -8.76
N LEU A 183 -1.64 -0.63 -10.05
CA LEU A 183 -0.97 -1.84 -10.56
C LEU A 183 0.55 -1.65 -10.55
N ASP A 184 1.29 -2.73 -10.36
CA ASP A 184 2.74 -2.69 -10.51
C ASP A 184 3.16 -2.67 -11.99
N LEU A 185 4.46 -2.43 -12.25
CA LEU A 185 4.98 -2.33 -13.60
C LEU A 185 4.80 -3.63 -14.40
N THR A 186 4.97 -4.79 -13.76
CA THR A 186 4.87 -6.11 -14.39
C THR A 186 3.42 -6.40 -14.80
N GLU A 187 2.47 -6.06 -13.93
CA GLU A 187 1.03 -6.18 -14.22
C GLU A 187 0.62 -5.26 -15.38
N LEU A 188 1.09 -4.00 -15.38
CA LEU A 188 0.82 -3.04 -16.45
C LEU A 188 1.39 -3.50 -17.79
N GLU A 189 2.61 -4.04 -17.83
CA GLU A 189 3.23 -4.56 -19.05
C GLU A 189 2.50 -5.79 -19.60
N LYS A 190 2.07 -6.68 -18.71
CA LYS A 190 1.25 -7.82 -19.08
C LYS A 190 -0.11 -7.38 -19.64
N ALA A 191 -0.79 -6.46 -18.92
CA ALA A 191 -2.07 -5.90 -19.36
C ALA A 191 -1.96 -5.19 -20.72
N ARG A 192 -0.86 -4.47 -20.98
CA ARG A 192 -0.60 -3.80 -22.26
C ARG A 192 -0.58 -4.76 -23.45
N LEU A 193 -0.23 -6.02 -23.24
CA LEU A 193 -0.21 -7.05 -24.30
C LEU A 193 -1.60 -7.63 -24.60
N THR A 194 -2.51 -7.60 -23.63
CA THR A 194 -3.83 -8.24 -23.72
C THR A 194 -4.98 -7.25 -23.93
N GLU A 195 -4.89 -6.06 -23.33
CA GLU A 195 -5.99 -5.09 -23.30
C GLU A 195 -5.80 -3.97 -24.33
N THR A 196 -6.51 -4.05 -25.44
CA THR A 196 -6.39 -3.07 -26.53
C THR A 196 -7.12 -1.75 -26.24
N THR A 197 -8.23 -1.80 -25.54
CA THR A 197 -9.08 -0.63 -25.26
C THR A 197 -8.50 0.32 -24.22
N LEU A 198 -7.65 -0.19 -23.31
CA LEU A 198 -7.00 0.59 -22.25
C LEU A 198 -5.59 1.10 -22.60
N GLN A 199 -5.15 0.97 -23.85
CA GLN A 199 -3.78 1.30 -24.26
C GLN A 199 -3.30 2.70 -23.85
N PRO A 200 -4.07 3.79 -24.01
CA PRO A 200 -3.60 5.12 -23.62
C PRO A 200 -3.25 5.20 -22.14
N TRP A 201 -4.12 4.67 -21.27
CA TRP A 201 -3.91 4.66 -19.81
C TRP A 201 -2.74 3.77 -19.40
N LEU A 202 -2.68 2.53 -19.94
CA LEU A 202 -1.62 1.56 -19.62
C LEU A 202 -0.24 2.10 -20.04
N GLN A 203 -0.13 2.69 -21.23
CA GLN A 203 1.13 3.26 -21.69
C GLN A 203 1.54 4.46 -20.83
N LEU A 204 0.61 5.34 -20.46
CA LEU A 204 0.90 6.47 -19.57
C LEU A 204 1.37 5.98 -18.19
N ALA A 205 0.68 5.00 -17.59
CA ALA A 205 1.06 4.43 -16.32
C ALA A 205 2.47 3.79 -16.36
N ILE A 206 2.79 3.07 -17.45
CA ILE A 206 4.14 2.51 -17.66
C ILE A 206 5.19 3.62 -17.78
N ILE A 207 4.90 4.69 -18.52
CA ILE A 207 5.81 5.83 -18.67
C ILE A 207 6.09 6.48 -17.31
N VAL A 208 5.05 6.70 -16.50
CA VAL A 208 5.21 7.27 -15.16
C VAL A 208 6.08 6.34 -14.29
N LYS A 209 5.76 5.07 -14.23
CA LYS A 209 6.49 4.13 -13.35
C LYS A 209 7.95 3.90 -13.78
N ARG A 210 8.26 4.00 -15.08
CA ARG A 210 9.62 3.78 -15.59
C ARG A 210 10.49 5.02 -15.57
N PHE A 211 9.91 6.16 -15.94
CA PHE A 211 10.72 7.33 -16.32
C PHE A 211 10.49 8.56 -15.43
N ALA A 212 9.49 8.56 -14.54
CA ALA A 212 9.17 9.76 -13.75
C ALA A 212 10.33 10.23 -12.83
N LEU A 213 11.28 9.36 -12.49
CA LEU A 213 12.48 9.73 -11.72
C LEU A 213 13.56 10.39 -12.58
N GLU A 214 13.46 10.31 -13.91
CA GLU A 214 14.40 10.89 -14.88
C GLU A 214 13.70 12.00 -15.69
N PRO A 215 13.79 13.28 -15.28
CA PRO A 215 12.96 14.37 -15.80
C PRO A 215 12.99 14.54 -17.32
N GLU A 216 14.16 14.50 -17.92
CA GLU A 216 14.34 14.72 -19.35
C GLU A 216 13.73 13.57 -20.16
N LEU A 217 14.00 12.33 -19.75
CA LEU A 217 13.47 11.14 -20.38
C LEU A 217 11.96 11.04 -20.20
N PHE A 218 11.46 11.39 -19.01
CA PHE A 218 10.03 11.44 -18.73
C PHE A 218 9.30 12.39 -19.66
N ASN A 219 9.80 13.63 -19.79
CA ASN A 219 9.23 14.63 -20.69
C ASN A 219 9.22 14.15 -22.15
N GLN A 220 10.33 13.56 -22.61
CA GLN A 220 10.43 13.03 -23.97
C GLN A 220 9.41 11.91 -24.22
N GLN A 221 9.30 10.96 -23.30
CA GLN A 221 8.36 9.85 -23.43
C GLN A 221 6.90 10.31 -23.35
N LEU A 222 6.60 11.31 -22.54
CA LEU A 222 5.28 11.90 -22.43
C LEU A 222 4.86 12.60 -23.73
N VAL A 223 5.73 13.42 -24.33
CA VAL A 223 5.48 14.06 -25.63
C VAL A 223 5.24 13.01 -26.73
N ASN A 224 6.04 11.95 -26.77
CA ASN A 224 5.87 10.84 -27.69
C ASN A 224 4.52 10.13 -27.48
N TRP A 225 4.09 9.94 -26.25
CA TRP A 225 2.80 9.34 -25.92
C TRP A 225 1.64 10.27 -26.35
N GLN A 226 1.71 11.57 -26.03
CA GLN A 226 0.71 12.55 -26.44
C GLN A 226 0.50 12.58 -27.96
N SER A 227 1.60 12.53 -28.73
CA SER A 227 1.55 12.53 -30.21
C SER A 227 0.88 11.28 -30.79
N ARG A 228 0.95 10.14 -30.11
CA ARG A 228 0.34 8.88 -30.53
C ARG A 228 -1.13 8.74 -30.18
N HIS A 229 -1.59 9.48 -29.16
CA HIS A 229 -2.94 9.39 -28.62
C HIS A 229 -3.74 10.69 -28.75
N LEU A 230 -3.49 11.44 -29.84
CA LEU A 230 -4.23 12.67 -30.15
C LEU A 230 -5.74 12.44 -30.09
N GLY A 231 -6.45 13.30 -29.36
CA GLY A 231 -7.91 13.20 -29.18
C GLY A 231 -8.33 12.40 -27.94
N HIS A 232 -7.45 11.70 -27.26
CA HIS A 232 -7.78 11.04 -26.00
C HIS A 232 -7.89 12.05 -24.84
N PRO A 233 -8.89 11.96 -23.94
CA PRO A 233 -9.09 12.94 -22.86
C PRO A 233 -7.86 13.18 -21.98
N LEU A 234 -7.06 12.15 -21.69
CA LEU A 234 -5.81 12.30 -20.92
C LEU A 234 -4.75 13.15 -21.60
N VAL A 235 -4.80 13.34 -22.93
CA VAL A 235 -3.84 14.21 -23.65
C VAL A 235 -4.18 15.67 -23.42
N THR A 236 -5.47 15.99 -23.38
CA THR A 236 -5.94 17.36 -23.13
C THR A 236 -5.97 17.72 -21.65
N SER A 237 -6.19 16.75 -20.78
CA SER A 237 -6.24 16.91 -19.31
C SER A 237 -5.48 15.77 -18.64
N LEU A 238 -4.15 15.96 -18.51
CA LEU A 238 -3.31 15.04 -17.76
C LEU A 238 -3.77 14.94 -16.30
N PRO A 239 -3.61 13.80 -15.62
CA PRO A 239 -3.83 13.67 -14.19
C PRO A 239 -3.08 14.73 -13.39
N GLU A 240 -3.71 15.27 -12.36
CA GLU A 240 -3.18 16.42 -11.60
C GLU A 240 -1.78 16.14 -11.02
N GLU A 241 -1.57 14.93 -10.48
CA GLU A 241 -0.29 14.52 -9.94
C GLU A 241 0.84 14.52 -11.00
N ILE A 242 0.52 14.17 -12.26
CA ILE A 242 1.49 14.25 -13.35
C ILE A 242 1.79 15.71 -13.70
N GLN A 243 0.76 16.57 -13.79
CA GLN A 243 0.95 17.99 -14.04
C GLN A 243 1.83 18.63 -12.95
N GLN A 244 1.55 18.34 -11.69
CA GLN A 244 2.36 18.81 -10.56
C GLN A 244 3.81 18.30 -10.63
N ALA A 245 4.00 17.01 -10.94
CA ALA A 245 5.34 16.43 -11.08
C ALA A 245 6.16 17.04 -12.22
N LEU A 246 5.51 17.49 -13.31
CA LEU A 246 6.18 18.18 -14.43
C LEU A 246 6.64 19.59 -14.03
N LEU A 247 5.91 20.27 -13.15
CA LEU A 247 6.27 21.59 -12.64
C LEU A 247 7.38 21.54 -11.58
N GLN A 248 7.59 20.38 -10.96
CA GLN A 248 8.58 20.21 -9.90
C GLN A 248 9.97 19.98 -10.46
N SER A 249 10.91 20.84 -10.06
CA SER A 249 12.33 20.61 -10.31
C SER A 249 12.89 19.60 -9.30
N PRO A 250 13.82 18.73 -9.72
CA PRO A 250 14.58 17.90 -8.79
C PRO A 250 15.23 18.74 -7.69
N ILE A 251 15.37 18.17 -6.50
CA ILE A 251 16.09 18.85 -5.42
C ILE A 251 17.57 18.98 -5.81
N GLN A 252 17.96 20.17 -6.18
CA GLN A 252 19.35 20.51 -6.51
C GLN A 252 20.07 21.01 -5.25
N ALA A 253 20.34 20.08 -4.31
CA ALA A 253 21.11 20.41 -3.11
C ALA A 253 22.56 20.71 -3.49
N ARG A 254 22.99 21.97 -3.37
CA ARG A 254 24.41 22.34 -3.53
C ARG A 254 25.17 22.08 -2.26
N ARG A 255 24.58 22.35 -1.10
CA ARG A 255 25.17 22.17 0.22
C ARG A 255 24.27 21.29 1.09
N ILE A 256 24.81 20.16 1.52
CA ILE A 256 24.11 19.15 2.31
C ILE A 256 24.74 19.09 3.70
N ALA A 257 23.97 19.37 4.74
CA ALA A 257 24.36 19.12 6.13
C ALA A 257 23.88 17.72 6.55
N VAL A 258 24.78 16.93 7.13
CA VAL A 258 24.45 15.60 7.66
C VAL A 258 24.59 15.61 9.17
N LEU A 259 23.46 15.44 9.87
CA LEU A 259 23.38 15.44 11.33
C LEU A 259 23.31 13.99 11.84
N LEU A 260 24.40 13.47 12.36
CA LEU A 260 24.51 12.10 12.87
C LEU A 260 25.14 12.08 14.26
N PRO A 261 24.78 11.11 15.13
CA PRO A 261 25.48 10.89 16.39
C PRO A 261 26.82 10.22 16.09
N LEU A 262 27.89 11.02 15.95
CA LEU A 262 29.24 10.53 15.64
C LEU A 262 30.08 10.27 16.90
N SER A 263 29.53 10.57 18.09
CA SER A 263 30.10 10.29 19.39
C SER A 263 29.08 9.64 20.33
N GLY A 264 29.52 9.17 21.48
CA GLY A 264 28.66 8.57 22.50
C GLY A 264 28.10 7.17 22.12
N ARG A 265 26.96 6.82 22.74
CA ARG A 265 26.39 5.46 22.66
C ARG A 265 25.97 5.03 21.24
N LEU A 266 25.59 5.97 20.39
CA LEU A 266 25.12 5.72 19.03
C LEU A 266 26.20 5.99 17.96
N ALA A 267 27.47 6.14 18.34
CA ALA A 267 28.55 6.50 17.42
C ALA A 267 28.71 5.48 16.28
N ASN A 268 28.67 4.18 16.57
CA ASN A 268 28.81 3.13 15.56
C ASN A 268 27.65 3.16 14.56
N GLN A 269 26.44 3.45 15.02
CA GLN A 269 25.26 3.60 14.17
C GLN A 269 25.39 4.83 13.26
N GLY A 270 25.77 5.97 13.83
CA GLY A 270 26.03 7.19 13.07
C GLY A 270 27.13 7.04 12.04
N LEU A 271 28.23 6.36 12.39
CA LEU A 271 29.35 6.07 11.47
C LEU A 271 28.89 5.16 10.32
N ALA A 272 28.10 4.12 10.59
CA ALA A 272 27.58 3.23 9.55
C ALA A 272 26.71 3.99 8.52
N ILE A 273 25.84 4.86 8.97
CA ILE A 273 25.02 5.72 8.09
C ILE A 273 25.91 6.69 7.29
N LYS A 274 26.89 7.33 7.95
CA LYS A 274 27.86 8.21 7.30
C LYS A 274 28.59 7.50 6.16
N GLU A 275 29.05 6.29 6.37
CA GLU A 275 29.78 5.50 5.37
C GLU A 275 28.87 5.14 4.19
N GLY A 276 27.57 4.82 4.43
CA GLY A 276 26.59 4.63 3.37
C GLY A 276 26.36 5.89 2.53
N ILE A 277 26.20 7.05 3.16
CA ILE A 277 26.07 8.34 2.48
C ILE A 277 27.32 8.64 1.63
N LEU A 278 28.52 8.40 2.17
CA LEU A 278 29.78 8.63 1.44
C LEU A 278 29.93 7.67 0.27
N ALA A 279 29.53 6.40 0.42
CA ALA A 279 29.55 5.43 -0.67
C ALA A 279 28.66 5.87 -1.84
N ALA A 280 27.41 6.30 -1.56
CA ALA A 280 26.50 6.83 -2.56
C ALA A 280 27.02 8.12 -3.23
N TYR A 281 27.61 9.02 -2.45
CA TYR A 281 28.21 10.25 -2.95
C TYR A 281 29.36 9.97 -3.94
N LEU A 282 30.27 9.05 -3.58
CA LEU A 282 31.40 8.68 -4.41
C LEU A 282 30.97 7.94 -5.68
N GLU A 283 29.98 7.05 -5.60
CA GLU A 283 29.42 6.37 -6.77
C GLU A 283 28.84 7.37 -7.77
N ASN A 284 28.11 8.37 -7.29
CA ASN A 284 27.54 9.42 -8.15
C ASN A 284 28.61 10.30 -8.82
N ILE A 285 29.72 10.58 -8.15
CA ILE A 285 30.85 11.32 -8.76
C ILE A 285 31.46 10.49 -9.89
N VAL A 286 31.79 9.23 -9.63
CA VAL A 286 32.39 8.33 -10.63
C VAL A 286 31.47 8.15 -11.84
N ALA A 287 30.17 7.95 -11.61
CA ALA A 287 29.19 7.85 -12.70
C ALA A 287 29.15 9.13 -13.57
N ALA A 288 29.21 10.29 -12.94
CA ALA A 288 29.24 11.58 -13.62
C ALA A 288 30.49 11.76 -14.49
N GLU A 289 31.68 11.39 -13.96
CA GLU A 289 32.93 11.47 -14.70
C GLU A 289 32.97 10.53 -15.91
N LEU A 290 32.43 9.30 -15.76
CA LEU A 290 32.33 8.35 -16.86
C LEU A 290 31.41 8.84 -17.99
N HIS A 291 30.26 9.46 -17.65
CA HIS A 291 29.38 10.05 -18.64
C HIS A 291 30.02 11.22 -19.39
N THR A 292 30.80 12.06 -18.70
CA THR A 292 31.50 13.19 -19.31
C THR A 292 32.58 12.70 -20.30
N ASN A 293 33.33 11.66 -19.94
CA ASN A 293 34.37 11.10 -20.80
C ASN A 293 33.82 10.38 -22.03
N SER A 294 32.69 9.68 -21.91
CA SER A 294 32.05 8.99 -23.05
C SER A 294 31.46 9.94 -24.08
N VAL A 295 31.05 11.13 -23.67
CA VAL A 295 30.56 12.20 -24.60
C VAL A 295 31.72 12.83 -25.37
N ILE A 296 32.94 12.86 -24.81
CA ILE A 296 34.13 13.42 -25.45
C ILE A 296 34.68 12.45 -26.52
N GLU A 297 34.57 11.13 -26.37
CA GLU A 297 35.08 10.13 -27.33
C GLU A 297 34.24 9.98 -28.61
N PHE A 298 32.99 10.43 -28.66
CA PHE A 298 32.08 10.28 -29.81
C PHE A 298 31.73 11.60 -30.55
N GLY A 299 32.36 12.73 -30.21
CA GLY A 299 32.07 14.04 -30.82
C GLY A 299 33.17 14.53 -31.75
N GLU A 300 33.06 14.26 -33.06
CA GLU A 300 33.77 15.10 -34.05
C GLU A 300 33.30 16.56 -33.93
N SER A 301 34.27 17.40 -33.74
CA SER A 301 34.16 18.86 -33.58
C SER A 301 33.52 19.56 -34.77
N THR A 302 32.35 20.15 -34.61
CA THR A 302 31.99 21.37 -35.33
C THR A 302 31.04 22.23 -34.47
N GLY A 303 31.56 23.36 -34.02
CA GLY A 303 30.74 24.49 -33.52
C GLY A 303 30.78 24.68 -32.01
N GLU A 304 31.32 25.83 -31.63
CA GLU A 304 31.32 26.36 -30.27
C GLU A 304 29.94 26.33 -29.61
N THR A 305 29.69 25.27 -28.85
CA THR A 305 28.72 25.30 -27.77
C THR A 305 29.50 25.01 -26.52
N THR A 306 29.80 26.02 -25.75
CA THR A 306 30.25 25.91 -24.38
C THR A 306 29.31 24.93 -23.65
N PRO A 307 29.81 23.83 -23.09
CA PRO A 307 28.99 22.97 -22.25
C PRO A 307 28.67 23.76 -20.97
N SER A 308 27.48 24.33 -20.95
CA SER A 308 26.92 24.99 -19.74
C SER A 308 26.43 24.01 -18.70
N ASN A 309 27.12 22.88 -18.53
CA ASN A 309 26.85 21.94 -17.48
C ASN A 309 28.12 21.69 -16.66
N THR A 310 28.60 22.76 -15.99
CA THR A 310 29.43 22.59 -14.81
C THR A 310 28.59 21.82 -13.81
N GLN A 311 28.75 20.50 -13.78
CA GLN A 311 28.28 19.65 -12.72
C GLN A 311 28.91 20.18 -11.41
N GLN A 312 28.13 21.01 -10.71
CA GLN A 312 28.56 21.65 -9.49
C GLN A 312 28.60 20.55 -8.41
N TYR A 313 29.80 20.13 -8.03
CA TYR A 313 30.00 19.16 -6.95
C TYR A 313 29.18 19.59 -5.73
N ARG A 314 28.41 18.67 -5.19
CA ARG A 314 27.64 18.89 -3.96
C ARG A 314 28.59 18.94 -2.80
N GLU A 315 28.54 19.99 -1.99
CA GLU A 315 29.27 20.05 -0.72
C GLU A 315 28.52 19.27 0.34
N ILE A 316 29.17 18.26 0.96
CA ILE A 316 28.62 17.51 2.09
C ILE A 316 29.43 17.79 3.34
N ARG A 317 28.79 18.23 4.42
CA ARG A 317 29.41 18.37 5.73
C ARG A 317 28.71 17.51 6.76
N PHE A 318 29.50 16.79 7.55
CA PHE A 318 29.03 15.95 8.64
C PHE A 318 29.20 16.68 9.96
N PHE A 319 28.12 16.72 10.74
CA PHE A 319 28.09 17.31 12.07
C PHE A 319 27.69 16.25 13.10
N ASP A 320 28.45 16.20 14.22
CA ASP A 320 28.06 15.36 15.34
C ASP A 320 26.84 15.94 16.04
N SER A 321 25.72 15.22 16.00
CA SER A 321 24.47 15.61 16.65
C SER A 321 24.36 15.14 18.10
N ALA A 322 25.31 14.29 18.56
CA ALA A 322 25.29 13.83 19.94
C ALA A 322 25.37 15.02 20.92
N LEU A 323 24.51 14.98 21.94
CA LEU A 323 24.46 15.99 23.02
C LEU A 323 24.21 17.44 22.57
N LYS A 324 23.73 17.66 21.33
CA LYS A 324 23.38 19.00 20.84
C LYS A 324 21.88 19.25 20.96
N THR A 325 21.53 20.48 21.31
CA THR A 325 20.14 20.96 21.31
C THR A 325 19.69 21.28 19.88
N ALA A 326 18.38 21.33 19.65
CA ALA A 326 17.81 21.70 18.36
C ALA A 326 18.27 23.09 17.89
N GLN A 327 18.42 24.08 18.79
CA GLN A 327 18.92 25.41 18.47
C GLN A 327 20.37 25.38 17.98
N GLN A 328 21.21 24.56 18.61
CA GLN A 328 22.60 24.37 18.16
C GLN A 328 22.66 23.67 16.80
N LEU A 329 21.81 22.67 16.57
CA LEU A 329 21.72 21.98 15.29
C LEU A 329 21.22 22.94 14.19
N ASN A 330 20.19 23.74 14.46
CA ASN A 330 19.66 24.71 13.51
C ASN A 330 20.72 25.77 13.13
N ALA A 331 21.52 26.25 14.10
CA ALA A 331 22.62 27.16 13.82
C ALA A 331 23.70 26.54 12.92
N LEU A 332 24.01 25.24 13.07
CA LEU A 332 24.98 24.54 12.24
C LEU A 332 24.54 24.36 10.79
N VAL A 333 23.23 24.29 10.55
CA VAL A 333 22.67 24.01 9.21
C VAL A 333 22.18 25.29 8.51
N SER A 334 22.40 26.48 9.07
CA SER A 334 21.93 27.77 8.54
C SER A 334 22.29 27.99 7.06
N ASP A 335 23.53 27.62 6.67
CA ASP A 335 24.06 27.84 5.33
C ASP A 335 23.80 26.69 4.35
N PHE A 336 23.05 25.67 4.73
CA PHE A 336 22.82 24.47 3.93
C PHE A 336 21.41 24.44 3.34
N ASP A 337 21.28 23.86 2.16
CA ASP A 337 20.01 23.77 1.43
C ASP A 337 19.19 22.57 1.91
N VAL A 338 19.89 21.45 2.21
CA VAL A 338 19.29 20.18 2.63
C VAL A 338 19.94 19.69 3.92
N VAL A 339 19.12 19.15 4.80
CA VAL A 339 19.53 18.53 6.06
C VAL A 339 19.18 17.04 6.03
N LEU A 340 20.20 16.17 6.12
CA LEU A 340 20.07 14.73 6.33
C LEU A 340 20.22 14.41 7.82
N GLY A 341 19.24 13.71 8.39
CA GLY A 341 19.17 13.50 9.84
C GLY A 341 18.38 14.61 10.55
N PRO A 342 18.34 14.63 11.87
CA PRO A 342 19.03 13.73 12.78
C PRO A 342 18.43 12.32 12.86
N LEU A 343 19.07 11.43 13.65
CA LEU A 343 18.64 10.04 13.88
C LEU A 343 17.75 9.90 15.12
N VAL A 344 17.94 10.75 16.11
CA VAL A 344 17.27 10.68 17.42
C VAL A 344 15.90 11.35 17.33
N LYS A 345 14.83 10.66 17.75
CA LYS A 345 13.44 11.13 17.60
C LYS A 345 13.18 12.48 18.27
N GLU A 346 13.69 12.67 19.47
CA GLU A 346 13.53 13.91 20.22
C GLU A 346 14.14 15.09 19.47
N GLN A 347 15.35 14.91 18.91
CA GLN A 347 16.00 15.94 18.10
C GLN A 347 15.23 16.24 16.81
N ILE A 348 14.60 15.23 16.19
CA ILE A 348 13.76 15.43 14.98
C ILE A 348 12.57 16.32 15.34
N ILE A 349 11.82 15.99 16.40
CA ILE A 349 10.63 16.74 16.82
C ILE A 349 10.98 18.20 17.12
N GLU A 350 12.04 18.43 17.89
CA GLU A 350 12.47 19.77 18.24
C GLU A 350 13.00 20.56 17.04
N LEU A 351 13.78 19.92 16.16
CA LEU A 351 14.36 20.59 15.00
C LEU A 351 13.31 20.94 13.95
N THR A 352 12.34 20.07 13.68
CA THR A 352 11.24 20.35 12.74
C THR A 352 10.39 21.55 13.16
N ALA A 353 10.31 21.84 14.45
CA ALA A 353 9.57 22.99 14.97
C ALA A 353 10.25 24.35 14.75
N ILE A 354 11.57 24.37 14.51
CA ILE A 354 12.36 25.60 14.41
C ILE A 354 13.13 25.76 13.10
N LEU A 355 13.14 24.70 12.25
CA LEU A 355 13.84 24.73 10.97
C LEU A 355 13.11 25.69 10.00
N PRO A 356 13.83 26.58 9.31
CA PRO A 356 13.23 27.46 8.30
C PRO A 356 12.53 26.70 7.18
N THR A 357 11.44 27.25 6.65
CA THR A 357 10.59 26.61 5.63
C THR A 357 11.24 26.49 4.25
N ASP A 358 12.31 27.23 3.99
CA ASP A 358 13.11 27.13 2.76
C ASP A 358 14.07 25.95 2.74
N LYS A 359 14.20 25.23 3.85
CA LYS A 359 15.10 24.08 4.00
C LYS A 359 14.36 22.76 3.85
N ILE A 360 15.02 21.81 3.21
CA ILE A 360 14.52 20.46 3.04
C ILE A 360 15.14 19.57 4.12
N LEU A 361 14.30 18.87 4.88
CA LEU A 361 14.73 17.92 5.89
C LEU A 361 14.40 16.50 5.46
N LEU A 362 15.40 15.62 5.45
CA LEU A 362 15.21 14.17 5.43
C LEU A 362 15.71 13.60 6.77
N ALA A 363 14.79 13.49 7.72
CA ALA A 363 15.05 12.88 9.03
C ALA A 363 15.29 11.38 8.88
N LEU A 364 16.26 10.83 9.63
CA LEU A 364 16.64 9.41 9.56
C LEU A 364 15.92 8.57 10.64
N ASN A 365 14.72 8.98 10.99
CA ASN A 365 13.79 8.23 11.83
C ASN A 365 12.37 8.74 11.60
N ARG A 366 11.39 7.97 12.06
CA ARG A 366 9.98 8.34 11.99
C ARG A 366 9.49 8.85 13.35
N VAL A 367 8.77 9.93 13.34
CA VAL A 367 8.07 10.48 14.50
C VAL A 367 6.57 10.37 14.27
N GLU A 368 5.82 10.10 15.33
CA GLU A 368 4.36 10.16 15.27
C GLU A 368 3.96 11.63 15.18
N LEU A 369 3.57 12.07 14.00
CA LEU A 369 2.98 13.38 13.81
C LEU A 369 1.62 13.35 14.52
N LYS A 370 1.53 13.98 15.69
CA LYS A 370 0.22 14.30 16.27
C LYS A 370 -0.48 15.19 15.25
N THR A 371 -1.50 14.64 14.59
CA THR A 371 -2.35 15.40 13.68
C THR A 371 -3.13 16.43 14.47
N ASN A 372 -2.51 17.56 14.77
CA ASN A 372 -3.21 18.81 14.98
C ASN A 372 -3.56 19.34 13.59
N THR A 373 -4.36 18.60 12.84
CA THR A 373 -5.07 19.16 11.70
C THR A 373 -6.06 20.15 12.28
N PRO A 374 -5.93 21.47 12.00
CA PRO A 374 -7.00 22.39 12.35
C PRO A 374 -8.24 21.86 11.62
N THR A 375 -9.29 21.63 12.37
CA THR A 375 -10.60 21.24 11.84
C THR A 375 -11.00 22.30 10.81
N ILE A 376 -11.59 21.89 9.69
CA ILE A 376 -12.06 22.79 8.60
C ILE A 376 -12.91 23.96 9.13
N GLU A 377 -13.48 23.84 10.31
CA GLU A 377 -14.21 24.92 11.01
C GLU A 377 -13.32 26.08 11.53
N GLN A 378 -12.01 25.87 11.70
CA GLN A 378 -11.06 26.92 12.11
C GLN A 378 -10.47 27.71 10.94
N LEU A 379 -10.61 27.22 9.70
CA LEU A 379 -10.14 27.88 8.47
C LEU A 379 -11.14 28.90 7.90
N HIS A 380 -12.32 29.05 8.49
CA HIS A 380 -13.34 29.99 7.99
C HIS A 380 -13.37 31.35 8.67
N MET A 381 -12.43 31.69 9.52
CA MET A 381 -12.44 32.98 10.25
C MET A 381 -11.38 34.01 9.82
N ASP A 382 -10.50 33.72 8.87
CA ASP A 382 -9.58 34.74 8.36
C ASP A 382 -9.59 34.78 6.82
N ASN A 383 -10.56 35.52 6.29
CA ASN A 383 -10.52 36.04 4.93
C ASN A 383 -9.62 37.27 4.87
N THR A 384 -8.31 37.09 4.72
CA THR A 384 -7.44 38.12 4.16
C THR A 384 -6.16 37.47 3.62
N GLU A 385 -5.98 37.67 2.31
CA GLU A 385 -4.76 37.47 1.53
C GLU A 385 -4.27 36.02 1.35
N GLU A 386 -4.28 35.56 0.09
CA GLU A 386 -3.50 34.43 -0.42
C GLU A 386 -2.01 34.63 -0.09
N SER A 387 -1.63 34.39 1.14
CA SER A 387 -0.23 34.20 1.49
C SER A 387 0.14 32.78 1.08
N ASN A 388 0.96 32.64 0.03
CA ASN A 388 1.74 31.46 -0.26
C ASN A 388 2.65 31.15 0.93
N PHE A 389 2.10 30.55 2.00
CA PHE A 389 2.93 29.97 3.04
C PHE A 389 3.63 28.76 2.44
N ALA A 390 4.92 28.91 2.18
CA ALA A 390 5.78 27.79 1.82
C ALA A 390 5.66 26.73 2.92
N VAL A 391 5.03 25.60 2.60
CA VAL A 391 4.95 24.47 3.52
C VAL A 391 6.34 23.88 3.65
N ALA A 392 6.83 23.74 4.89
CA ALA A 392 8.13 23.15 5.14
C ALA A 392 8.23 21.73 4.56
N GLU A 393 9.28 21.46 3.79
CA GLU A 393 9.49 20.15 3.15
C GLU A 393 10.20 19.19 4.11
N HIS A 394 9.44 18.44 4.86
CA HIS A 394 9.96 17.42 5.77
C HIS A 394 9.67 16.03 5.25
N TYR A 395 10.69 15.17 5.32
CA TYR A 395 10.62 13.75 4.95
C TYR A 395 11.17 12.91 6.11
N TYR A 396 10.63 11.68 6.26
CA TYR A 396 10.96 10.80 7.37
C TYR A 396 11.31 9.41 6.85
N PHE A 397 12.57 9.04 6.95
CA PHE A 397 13.07 7.74 6.53
C PHE A 397 13.47 6.89 7.74
N SER A 398 12.86 5.73 7.90
CA SER A 398 13.16 4.83 9.01
C SER A 398 13.25 3.37 8.59
N LEU A 399 13.97 2.57 9.38
CA LEU A 399 13.97 1.11 9.29
C LEU A 399 13.02 0.54 10.35
N ALA A 400 11.75 1.00 10.36
CA ALA A 400 10.78 0.61 11.37
C ALA A 400 10.47 -0.90 11.27
N PRO A 401 10.67 -1.68 12.36
CA PRO A 401 10.36 -3.11 12.36
C PRO A 401 8.86 -3.39 12.27
N GLU A 402 8.02 -2.44 12.67
CA GLU A 402 6.57 -2.51 12.57
C GLU A 402 6.11 -2.60 11.10
N ASP A 403 6.75 -1.87 10.19
CA ASP A 403 6.42 -1.89 8.75
C ASP A 403 6.68 -3.28 8.15
N GLU A 404 7.74 -3.97 8.59
CA GLU A 404 8.03 -5.36 8.20
C GLU A 404 6.95 -6.32 8.67
N ALA A 405 6.47 -6.14 9.91
CA ALA A 405 5.41 -6.97 10.47
C ALA A 405 4.06 -6.74 9.76
N GLN A 406 3.75 -5.51 9.37
CA GLN A 406 2.58 -5.17 8.55
C GLN A 406 2.67 -5.83 7.17
N GLN A 407 3.82 -5.72 6.50
CA GLN A 407 4.05 -6.37 5.21
C GLN A 407 3.87 -7.89 5.31
N LEU A 408 4.32 -8.50 6.42
CA LEU A 408 4.18 -9.93 6.68
C LEU A 408 2.71 -10.33 6.82
N ALA A 409 1.90 -9.56 7.55
CA ALA A 409 0.48 -9.80 7.70
C ALA A 409 -0.25 -9.76 6.34
N LEU A 410 0.01 -8.73 5.53
CA LEU A 410 -0.58 -8.58 4.21
C LEU A 410 -0.19 -9.72 3.26
N HIS A 411 1.07 -10.15 3.28
CA HIS A 411 1.54 -11.25 2.44
C HIS A 411 0.88 -12.60 2.79
N ILE A 412 0.72 -12.90 4.07
CA ILE A 412 0.05 -14.12 4.52
C ILE A 412 -1.43 -14.11 4.10
N GLN A 413 -2.09 -12.95 4.18
CA GLN A 413 -3.46 -12.77 3.70
C GLN A 413 -3.58 -12.95 2.18
N GLN A 414 -2.63 -12.41 1.40
CA GLN A 414 -2.59 -12.59 -0.06
C GLN A 414 -2.47 -14.07 -0.46
N LYS A 415 -1.76 -14.87 0.36
CA LYS A 415 -1.68 -16.32 0.18
C LYS A 415 -2.93 -17.08 0.64
N GLN A 416 -3.99 -16.37 1.01
CA GLN A 416 -5.27 -16.93 1.47
C GLN A 416 -5.12 -17.83 2.71
N LEU A 417 -4.11 -17.58 3.54
CA LEU A 417 -3.97 -18.21 4.84
C LEU A 417 -4.80 -17.41 5.85
N VAL A 418 -5.55 -18.10 6.72
CA VAL A 418 -6.61 -17.47 7.52
C VAL A 418 -6.43 -17.64 9.04
N ARG A 419 -5.53 -18.54 9.46
CA ARG A 419 -5.30 -18.85 10.87
C ARG A 419 -3.82 -18.92 11.25
N PRO A 420 -3.09 -17.80 11.19
CA PRO A 420 -1.72 -17.75 11.66
C PRO A 420 -1.64 -17.79 13.19
N ILE A 421 -0.53 -18.35 13.69
CA ILE A 421 -0.10 -18.21 15.08
C ILE A 421 1.23 -17.46 15.14
N VAL A 422 1.48 -16.73 16.22
CA VAL A 422 2.64 -15.84 16.37
C VAL A 422 3.48 -16.26 17.56
N PHE A 423 4.79 -16.46 17.33
CA PHE A 423 5.80 -16.60 18.36
C PHE A 423 6.69 -15.37 18.39
N ALA A 424 6.83 -14.74 19.54
CA ALA A 424 7.68 -13.57 19.72
C ALA A 424 8.64 -13.76 20.89
N ALA A 425 9.90 -13.40 20.71
CA ALA A 425 10.87 -13.32 21.81
C ALA A 425 10.47 -12.20 22.79
N ASP A 426 10.81 -12.36 24.07
CA ASP A 426 10.52 -11.37 25.11
C ASP A 426 11.50 -10.18 25.04
N ASN A 427 11.26 -9.28 24.09
CA ASN A 427 11.93 -7.99 24.02
C ASN A 427 11.01 -6.92 23.39
N PRO A 428 11.26 -5.63 23.66
CA PRO A 428 10.36 -4.55 23.22
C PRO A 428 10.17 -4.49 21.70
N THR A 429 11.17 -4.82 20.90
CA THR A 429 11.08 -4.74 19.43
C THR A 429 10.19 -5.83 18.86
N THR A 430 10.39 -7.09 19.25
CA THR A 430 9.59 -8.23 18.77
C THR A 430 8.14 -8.15 19.25
N GLN A 431 7.90 -7.63 20.46
CA GLN A 431 6.54 -7.38 20.96
C GLN A 431 5.82 -6.30 20.16
N ARG A 432 6.50 -5.19 19.78
CA ARG A 432 5.92 -4.17 18.88
C ARG A 432 5.63 -4.74 17.49
N MET A 433 6.52 -5.59 16.95
CA MET A 433 6.29 -6.28 15.69
C MET A 433 5.07 -7.18 15.76
N ALA A 434 4.94 -7.98 16.80
CA ALA A 434 3.78 -8.85 17.00
C ALA A 434 2.48 -8.03 17.12
N ALA A 435 2.50 -6.92 17.85
CA ALA A 435 1.36 -6.01 17.96
C ALA A 435 0.98 -5.39 16.60
N ALA A 436 1.96 -4.91 15.81
CA ALA A 436 1.74 -4.35 14.48
C ALA A 436 1.17 -5.41 13.51
N PHE A 437 1.70 -6.64 13.54
CA PHE A 437 1.17 -7.77 12.76
C PHE A 437 -0.30 -8.04 13.08
N ILE A 438 -0.65 -8.16 14.37
CA ILE A 438 -2.01 -8.45 14.82
C ILE A 438 -2.97 -7.30 14.46
N ALA A 439 -2.54 -6.04 14.63
CA ALA A 439 -3.34 -4.88 14.27
C ALA A 439 -3.69 -4.87 12.77
N THR A 440 -2.69 -5.05 11.91
CA THR A 440 -2.89 -5.12 10.44
C THR A 440 -3.72 -6.33 10.04
N TRP A 441 -3.51 -7.48 10.70
CA TRP A 441 -4.32 -8.68 10.46
C TRP A 441 -5.81 -8.45 10.73
N GLN A 442 -6.13 -7.73 11.81
CA GLN A 442 -7.51 -7.42 12.23
C GLN A 442 -8.21 -6.37 11.34
N GLU A 443 -7.49 -5.62 10.52
CA GLU A 443 -8.09 -4.72 9.53
C GLU A 443 -8.89 -5.48 8.46
N THR A 444 -8.58 -6.76 8.24
CA THR A 444 -9.35 -7.62 7.34
C THR A 444 -10.68 -8.00 7.98
N PRO A 445 -11.83 -7.75 7.32
CA PRO A 445 -13.13 -8.09 7.84
C PRO A 445 -13.21 -9.58 8.22
N ARG A 446 -13.68 -9.87 9.45
CA ARG A 446 -13.83 -11.23 10.00
C ARG A 446 -12.52 -12.03 10.14
N ALA A 447 -11.36 -11.39 10.13
CA ALA A 447 -10.12 -12.06 10.44
C ALA A 447 -10.18 -12.68 11.85
N ILE A 448 -9.82 -13.95 11.95
CA ILE A 448 -9.68 -14.62 13.26
C ILE A 448 -8.41 -14.07 13.89
N GLN A 449 -8.53 -13.59 15.14
CA GLN A 449 -7.38 -13.04 15.85
C GLN A 449 -6.28 -14.11 15.98
N PRO A 450 -5.03 -13.83 15.59
CA PRO A 450 -3.92 -14.75 15.78
C PRO A 450 -3.63 -15.01 17.26
N ASP A 451 -3.36 -16.28 17.59
CA ASP A 451 -2.85 -16.62 18.91
C ASP A 451 -1.40 -16.15 19.02
N LEU A 452 -1.07 -15.39 20.07
CA LEU A 452 0.28 -14.88 20.35
C LEU A 452 0.89 -15.60 21.54
N THR A 453 2.12 -16.06 21.39
CA THR A 453 2.93 -16.61 22.48
C THR A 453 4.28 -15.88 22.56
N ILE A 454 4.61 -15.41 23.75
CA ILE A 454 5.90 -14.79 24.07
C ILE A 454 6.75 -15.82 24.81
N PHE A 455 8.03 -15.94 24.42
CA PHE A 455 9.01 -16.83 25.05
C PHE A 455 10.23 -16.04 25.54
N THR A 456 10.77 -16.43 26.70
CA THR A 456 11.88 -15.74 27.37
C THR A 456 13.24 -16.37 27.07
N ASP A 457 13.34 -17.69 27.13
CA ASP A 457 14.57 -18.45 26.94
C ASP A 457 14.35 -19.76 26.16
N ASN A 458 15.42 -20.51 25.90
CA ASN A 458 15.37 -21.75 25.11
C ASN A 458 14.55 -22.86 25.76
N LYS A 459 14.43 -22.88 27.09
CA LYS A 459 13.64 -23.87 27.81
C LYS A 459 12.15 -23.52 27.74
N ASP A 460 11.82 -22.26 27.99
CA ASP A 460 10.46 -21.73 27.85
C ASP A 460 9.97 -21.84 26.39
N MET A 461 10.82 -21.55 25.41
CA MET A 461 10.53 -21.72 23.98
C MET A 461 9.97 -23.10 23.65
N ARG A 462 10.60 -24.20 24.11
CA ARG A 462 10.13 -25.57 23.87
C ARG A 462 8.76 -25.83 24.48
N ILE A 463 8.55 -25.35 25.71
CA ILE A 463 7.27 -25.47 26.41
C ILE A 463 6.18 -24.73 25.63
N ARG A 464 6.44 -23.48 25.25
CA ARG A 464 5.49 -22.63 24.51
C ARG A 464 5.13 -23.20 23.14
N VAL A 465 6.10 -23.75 22.41
CA VAL A 465 5.79 -24.40 21.11
C VAL A 465 4.90 -25.61 21.32
N SER A 466 5.22 -26.47 22.31
CA SER A 466 4.43 -27.68 22.60
C SER A 466 3.00 -27.35 23.09
N GLU A 467 2.84 -26.26 23.85
CA GLU A 467 1.54 -25.77 24.30
C GLU A 467 0.73 -25.16 23.14
N MET A 468 1.33 -24.25 22.37
CA MET A 468 0.66 -23.55 21.28
C MET A 468 0.22 -24.50 20.15
N LEU A 469 1.02 -25.53 19.89
CA LEU A 469 0.72 -26.55 18.89
C LEU A 469 -0.15 -27.71 19.43
N ASP A 470 -0.61 -27.67 20.69
CA ASP A 470 -1.43 -28.71 21.34
C ASP A 470 -0.73 -30.08 21.50
N VAL A 471 0.57 -30.17 21.25
CA VAL A 471 1.33 -31.43 21.34
C VAL A 471 1.35 -31.95 22.79
N ALA A 472 1.59 -31.06 23.77
CA ALA A 472 1.55 -31.42 25.19
C ALA A 472 0.20 -31.98 25.65
N GLN A 473 -0.90 -31.43 25.12
CA GLN A 473 -2.24 -31.95 25.44
C GLN A 473 -2.51 -33.30 24.75
N SER A 474 -2.01 -33.49 23.53
CA SER A 474 -2.07 -34.75 22.81
C SER A 474 -1.33 -35.85 23.58
N GLU A 475 -0.13 -35.58 24.09
CA GLU A 475 0.66 -36.47 24.92
C GLU A 475 -0.08 -36.83 26.22
N LYS A 476 -0.66 -35.85 26.91
CA LYS A 476 -1.48 -36.08 28.12
C LYS A 476 -2.68 -36.98 27.83
N ARG A 477 -3.37 -36.75 26.70
CA ARG A 477 -4.51 -37.60 26.30
C ARG A 477 -4.08 -39.04 26.02
N ILE A 478 -2.96 -39.24 25.34
CA ILE A 478 -2.41 -40.59 25.09
C ILE A 478 -2.12 -41.29 26.42
N LYS A 479 -1.42 -40.62 27.35
CA LYS A 479 -1.13 -41.17 28.69
C LYS A 479 -2.40 -41.52 29.50
N GLN A 480 -3.42 -40.67 29.44
CA GLN A 480 -4.71 -40.92 30.08
C GLN A 480 -5.42 -42.15 29.49
N ILE A 481 -5.41 -42.28 28.16
CA ILE A 481 -6.00 -43.44 27.48
C ILE A 481 -5.24 -44.72 27.85
N GLN A 482 -3.90 -44.69 27.87
CA GLN A 482 -3.07 -45.84 28.32
C GLN A 482 -3.39 -46.26 29.74
N MET A 483 -3.60 -45.30 30.66
CA MET A 483 -3.99 -45.60 32.04
C MET A 483 -5.39 -46.20 32.18
N LEU A 484 -6.31 -45.83 31.29
CA LEU A 484 -7.71 -46.27 31.35
C LEU A 484 -7.99 -47.59 30.61
N ALA A 485 -7.19 -47.88 29.57
CA ALA A 485 -7.49 -48.98 28.66
C ALA A 485 -6.94 -50.32 29.10
N ASP A 486 -6.06 -50.40 30.12
CA ASP A 486 -5.34 -51.59 30.59
C ASP A 486 -4.71 -52.43 29.47
N VAL A 487 -4.38 -51.78 28.34
CA VAL A 487 -3.80 -52.34 27.12
C VAL A 487 -2.72 -51.38 26.61
N GLU A 488 -1.65 -51.91 26.02
CA GLU A 488 -0.64 -51.12 25.37
C GLU A 488 -1.24 -50.37 24.15
N VAL A 489 -1.41 -49.04 24.29
CA VAL A 489 -1.97 -48.20 23.24
C VAL A 489 -0.82 -47.50 22.50
N PHE A 490 -0.67 -47.81 21.23
CA PHE A 490 0.26 -47.07 20.35
C PHE A 490 -0.40 -45.76 19.90
N GLY A 491 0.09 -44.66 20.41
CA GLY A 491 -0.37 -43.31 20.06
C GLY A 491 0.77 -42.48 19.54
N VAL A 492 0.51 -41.71 18.49
CA VAL A 492 1.42 -40.65 17.99
C VAL A 492 0.83 -39.32 18.37
N GLU A 493 1.65 -38.47 18.95
CA GLU A 493 1.29 -37.10 19.29
C GLU A 493 0.87 -36.35 18.01
N ARG A 494 -0.15 -35.51 18.16
CA ARG A 494 -0.71 -34.74 17.04
C ARG A 494 -0.73 -33.27 17.42
N ASN A 495 -0.27 -32.44 16.49
CA ASN A 495 -0.47 -31.00 16.58
C ASN A 495 -1.90 -30.60 16.20
N ARG A 496 -2.31 -29.39 16.59
CA ARG A 496 -3.59 -28.78 16.18
C ARG A 496 -3.63 -28.62 14.65
N ARG A 497 -4.84 -28.79 14.07
CA ARG A 497 -5.04 -28.83 12.62
C ARG A 497 -5.73 -27.58 12.04
N ASP A 498 -6.14 -26.68 12.92
CA ASP A 498 -6.87 -25.49 12.57
C ASP A 498 -5.97 -24.32 12.11
N ILE A 499 -4.66 -24.40 12.35
CA ILE A 499 -3.66 -23.41 11.94
C ILE A 499 -3.14 -23.68 10.53
N ASP A 500 -2.77 -22.64 9.82
CA ASP A 500 -2.25 -22.72 8.45
C ASP A 500 -0.95 -21.94 8.21
N ALA A 501 -0.54 -21.08 9.15
CA ALA A 501 0.72 -20.36 9.13
C ALA A 501 1.31 -20.19 10.54
N ILE A 502 2.63 -20.08 10.61
CA ILE A 502 3.40 -19.76 11.81
C ILE A 502 4.24 -18.52 11.52
N VAL A 503 4.21 -17.54 12.41
CA VAL A 503 4.96 -16.29 12.30
C VAL A 503 5.96 -16.18 13.45
N LEU A 504 7.22 -15.89 13.11
CA LEU A 504 8.32 -15.81 14.07
C LEU A 504 8.88 -14.38 14.14
N PHE A 505 8.88 -13.80 15.32
CA PHE A 505 9.60 -12.57 15.64
C PHE A 505 10.70 -12.88 16.66
N ALA A 506 11.87 -13.24 16.14
CA ALA A 506 13.02 -13.70 16.92
C ALA A 506 14.32 -13.28 16.24
N ASN A 507 15.44 -13.34 16.96
CA ASN A 507 16.77 -13.15 16.36
C ASN A 507 17.24 -14.43 15.62
N PRO A 508 18.35 -14.39 14.84
CA PRO A 508 18.81 -15.54 14.05
C PRO A 508 19.10 -16.77 14.91
N GLU A 509 19.74 -16.61 16.06
CA GLU A 509 20.08 -17.70 16.98
C GLU A 509 18.81 -18.36 17.55
N GLN A 510 17.84 -17.56 17.98
CA GLN A 510 16.57 -18.05 18.48
C GLN A 510 15.76 -18.74 17.37
N THR A 511 15.77 -18.20 16.15
CA THR A 511 15.05 -18.79 15.02
C THR A 511 15.66 -20.11 14.58
N ALA A 512 16.98 -20.25 14.60
CA ALA A 512 17.70 -21.50 14.32
C ALA A 512 17.38 -22.62 15.33
N LEU A 513 16.97 -22.26 16.56
CA LEU A 513 16.48 -23.22 17.55
C LEU A 513 14.98 -23.48 17.41
N LEU A 514 14.20 -22.43 17.17
CA LEU A 514 12.74 -22.48 17.14
C LEU A 514 12.20 -23.27 15.94
N ASN A 515 12.79 -23.08 14.76
CA ASN A 515 12.32 -23.72 13.53
C ASN A 515 12.43 -25.27 13.59
N PRO A 516 13.55 -25.90 14.02
CA PRO A 516 13.59 -27.35 14.22
C PRO A 516 12.64 -27.85 15.31
N ILE A 517 12.42 -27.09 16.39
CA ILE A 517 11.47 -27.46 17.46
C ILE A 517 10.05 -27.48 16.88
N ILE A 518 9.68 -26.51 16.07
CA ILE A 518 8.40 -26.47 15.37
C ILE A 518 8.28 -27.67 14.44
N GLU A 519 9.28 -27.92 13.58
CA GLU A 519 9.26 -29.04 12.64
C GLU A 519 9.10 -30.39 13.37
N ALA A 520 9.81 -30.59 14.47
CA ALA A 520 9.72 -31.80 15.29
C ALA A 520 8.35 -31.95 15.99
N SER A 521 7.66 -30.85 16.22
CA SER A 521 6.32 -30.82 16.85
C SER A 521 5.18 -31.01 15.85
N LEU A 522 5.45 -30.96 14.54
CA LEU A 522 4.46 -31.20 13.50
C LEU A 522 4.30 -32.68 13.22
N SER A 523 3.05 -33.14 13.11
CA SER A 523 2.76 -34.54 12.81
C SER A 523 3.25 -34.93 11.41
N PRO A 524 4.02 -36.00 11.23
CA PRO A 524 4.44 -36.49 9.91
C PRO A 524 3.26 -36.94 9.04
N PHE A 525 2.08 -37.15 9.65
CA PHE A 525 0.84 -37.52 8.97
C PHE A 525 -0.05 -36.32 8.62
N ALA A 526 0.45 -35.08 8.78
CA ALA A 526 -0.29 -33.88 8.38
C ALA A 526 -0.42 -33.82 6.86
N ARG A 527 -1.65 -33.64 6.34
CA ARG A 527 -1.93 -33.54 4.90
C ARG A 527 -1.37 -32.25 4.26
N LYS A 528 -1.13 -31.21 5.06
CA LYS A 528 -0.66 -29.90 4.62
C LYS A 528 0.57 -29.51 5.44
N SER A 529 1.64 -29.14 4.77
CA SER A 529 2.79 -28.51 5.40
C SER A 529 2.42 -27.12 5.89
N LEU A 530 2.75 -26.79 7.13
CA LEU A 530 2.59 -25.44 7.67
C LEU A 530 3.71 -24.54 7.13
N SER A 531 3.33 -23.39 6.62
CA SER A 531 4.30 -22.37 6.20
C SER A 531 4.79 -21.59 7.40
N VAL A 532 6.13 -21.44 7.52
CA VAL A 532 6.78 -20.67 8.58
C VAL A 532 7.30 -19.38 7.97
N PHE A 533 6.89 -18.26 8.55
CA PHE A 533 7.25 -16.92 8.13
C PHE A 533 8.04 -16.19 9.22
N ALA A 534 8.98 -15.34 8.83
CA ALA A 534 9.75 -14.53 9.77
C ALA A 534 10.08 -13.14 9.22
N SER A 535 10.51 -12.25 10.08
CA SER A 535 11.03 -10.93 9.71
C SER A 535 12.51 -10.98 9.33
N SER A 536 13.04 -9.88 8.82
CA SER A 536 14.47 -9.68 8.52
C SER A 536 15.38 -10.00 9.70
N ARG A 537 14.89 -9.86 10.93
CA ARG A 537 15.64 -10.07 12.17
C ARG A 537 15.95 -11.53 12.46
N SER A 538 15.29 -12.45 11.79
CA SER A 538 15.51 -13.90 11.92
C SER A 538 16.61 -14.42 11.01
N TYR A 539 17.18 -13.56 10.16
CA TYR A 539 18.24 -13.90 9.21
C TYR A 539 19.50 -13.05 9.45
N SER A 540 20.66 -13.64 9.19
CA SER A 540 21.96 -12.98 9.19
C SER A 540 22.76 -13.41 7.97
N VAL A 541 23.56 -12.50 7.39
CA VAL A 541 24.45 -12.80 6.26
C VAL A 541 25.61 -13.73 6.66
N ASP A 542 25.94 -13.79 7.95
CA ASP A 542 27.04 -14.61 8.49
C ASP A 542 26.62 -16.05 8.80
N LEU A 543 25.36 -16.44 8.53
CA LEU A 543 24.90 -17.81 8.76
C LEU A 543 25.64 -18.80 7.84
N ASN A 544 26.26 -19.80 8.45
CA ASN A 544 26.89 -20.89 7.73
C ASN A 544 25.85 -21.93 7.22
N SER A 545 26.28 -22.85 6.35
CA SER A 545 25.41 -23.86 5.76
C SER A 545 24.69 -24.74 6.79
N ASN A 546 25.27 -24.98 7.97
CA ASN A 546 24.62 -25.77 9.02
C ASN A 546 23.48 -24.96 9.66
N SER A 547 23.72 -23.70 9.99
CA SER A 547 22.69 -22.81 10.53
C SER A 547 21.56 -22.57 9.52
N LEU A 548 21.86 -22.51 8.21
CA LEU A 548 20.85 -22.41 7.16
C LEU A 548 19.98 -23.66 7.07
N ARG A 549 20.53 -24.86 7.33
CA ARG A 549 19.74 -26.10 7.41
C ARG A 549 18.71 -26.08 8.54
N ASP A 550 19.05 -25.46 9.67
CA ASP A 550 18.13 -25.28 10.79
C ASP A 550 16.97 -24.30 10.44
N LEU A 551 17.19 -23.42 9.46
CA LEU A 551 16.19 -22.47 8.94
C LEU A 551 15.47 -22.98 7.69
N ARG A 552 15.59 -24.23 7.31
CA ARG A 552 14.96 -24.75 6.08
C ARG A 552 13.46 -24.44 6.03
N ASN A 553 12.98 -24.15 4.83
CA ASN A 553 11.57 -23.80 4.55
C ASN A 553 11.08 -22.48 5.19
N LEU A 554 11.95 -21.76 5.94
CA LEU A 554 11.62 -20.46 6.47
C LEU A 554 11.45 -19.45 5.32
N THR A 555 10.32 -18.78 5.27
CA THR A 555 10.08 -17.65 4.36
C THR A 555 10.22 -16.36 5.15
N PHE A 556 11.02 -15.42 4.65
CA PHE A 556 11.26 -14.15 5.34
C PHE A 556 11.40 -13.00 4.35
N ALA A 557 11.19 -11.77 4.83
CA ALA A 557 11.46 -10.57 4.08
C ALA A 557 12.72 -9.89 4.65
N ASP A 558 13.61 -9.44 3.78
CA ASP A 558 14.75 -8.60 4.18
C ASP A 558 15.07 -7.60 3.06
N MET A 559 15.85 -6.57 3.38
CA MET A 559 16.28 -5.60 2.39
C MET A 559 17.20 -6.25 1.34
N PRO A 560 17.18 -5.79 0.07
CA PRO A 560 18.03 -6.34 -1.00
C PRO A 560 19.50 -6.45 -0.60
N TRP A 561 20.01 -5.47 0.13
CA TRP A 561 21.41 -5.46 0.60
C TRP A 561 21.82 -6.66 1.44
N MET A 562 20.89 -7.26 2.16
CA MET A 562 21.13 -8.42 3.02
C MET A 562 20.88 -9.77 2.34
N LEU A 563 20.33 -9.74 1.12
CA LEU A 563 19.97 -10.95 0.37
C LEU A 563 21.02 -11.28 -0.69
N PRO A 564 21.19 -12.53 -1.11
CA PRO A 564 22.09 -12.88 -2.19
C PRO A 564 21.57 -12.35 -3.55
N ASP A 565 22.47 -12.30 -4.53
CA ASP A 565 22.14 -12.04 -5.96
C ASP A 565 21.49 -10.66 -6.24
N HIS A 566 21.79 -9.65 -5.43
CA HIS A 566 21.35 -8.26 -5.67
C HIS A 566 22.26 -7.53 -6.69
N ASN A 567 21.76 -6.44 -7.27
CA ASN A 567 22.43 -5.67 -8.31
C ASN A 567 23.70 -4.92 -7.84
N TRP A 568 23.91 -4.74 -6.53
CA TRP A 568 25.03 -4.00 -5.94
C TRP A 568 26.19 -4.90 -5.50
N GLN A 569 26.43 -6.02 -6.19
CA GLN A 569 27.53 -6.95 -5.89
C GLN A 569 28.93 -6.29 -5.84
N PRO A 570 29.29 -5.35 -6.74
CA PRO A 570 30.57 -4.65 -6.65
C PRO A 570 30.73 -3.86 -5.35
N LEU A 571 29.70 -3.12 -4.95
CA LEU A 571 29.67 -2.36 -3.70
C LEU A 571 29.75 -3.29 -2.48
N ALA A 572 29.00 -4.39 -2.49
CA ALA A 572 29.01 -5.38 -1.42
C ALA A 572 30.39 -6.00 -1.22
N LYS A 573 31.08 -6.32 -2.31
CA LYS A 573 32.45 -6.84 -2.27
C LYS A 573 33.43 -5.83 -1.65
N GLN A 574 33.37 -4.58 -2.06
CA GLN A 574 34.16 -3.50 -1.49
C GLN A 574 33.87 -3.28 -0.01
N THR A 575 32.61 -3.27 0.36
CA THR A 575 32.17 -3.10 1.75
C THR A 575 32.67 -4.23 2.65
N THR A 576 32.58 -5.49 2.18
CA THR A 576 33.10 -6.66 2.91
C THR A 576 34.61 -6.62 3.04
N GLN A 577 35.33 -6.11 2.05
CA GLN A 577 36.81 -5.94 2.15
C GLN A 577 37.22 -4.89 3.19
N LEU A 578 36.45 -3.80 3.29
CA LEU A 578 36.71 -2.73 4.25
C LEU A 578 36.27 -3.11 5.67
N TRP A 579 35.21 -3.87 5.82
CA TRP A 579 34.60 -4.24 7.12
C TRP A 579 34.18 -5.72 7.15
N PRO A 580 35.12 -6.67 7.22
CA PRO A 580 34.86 -8.11 7.02
C PRO A 580 34.00 -8.76 8.12
N GLN A 581 33.83 -8.13 9.26
CA GLN A 581 33.06 -8.67 10.41
C GLN A 581 31.99 -7.67 10.90
N ARG A 582 31.36 -6.95 9.98
CA ARG A 582 30.39 -5.95 10.34
C ARG A 582 29.05 -6.60 10.74
N GLN A 583 28.51 -6.22 11.88
CA GLN A 583 27.22 -6.69 12.35
C GLN A 583 26.08 -6.32 11.39
N ASP A 584 25.10 -7.19 11.23
CA ASP A 584 23.93 -7.00 10.35
C ASP A 584 23.20 -5.67 10.58
N THR A 585 23.06 -5.24 11.84
CA THR A 585 22.44 -3.96 12.17
C THR A 585 23.18 -2.78 11.54
N LEU A 586 24.53 -2.82 11.53
CA LEU A 586 25.35 -1.77 10.92
C LEU A 586 25.34 -1.85 9.39
N LEU A 587 25.24 -3.06 8.81
CA LEU A 587 25.03 -3.24 7.37
C LEU A 587 23.71 -2.64 6.91
N ARG A 588 22.63 -2.84 7.67
CA ARG A 588 21.32 -2.23 7.38
C ARG A 588 21.33 -0.71 7.49
N LEU A 589 22.06 -0.16 8.46
CA LEU A 589 22.23 1.29 8.61
C LEU A 589 23.11 1.91 7.51
N PHE A 590 24.12 1.18 7.03
CA PHE A 590 24.87 1.56 5.84
C PHE A 590 23.95 1.68 4.62
N ALA A 591 23.13 0.66 4.37
CA ALA A 591 22.13 0.67 3.29
C ALA A 591 21.16 1.86 3.41
N MET A 592 20.71 2.17 4.63
CA MET A 592 19.87 3.34 4.89
C MET A 592 20.57 4.66 4.52
N GLY A 593 21.83 4.82 4.90
CA GLY A 593 22.61 6.01 4.55
C GLY A 593 22.80 6.17 3.05
N PHE A 594 23.08 5.08 2.35
CA PHE A 594 23.22 5.03 0.90
C PHE A 594 21.92 5.48 0.19
N ASP A 595 20.79 4.89 0.56
CA ASP A 595 19.51 5.24 -0.03
C ASP A 595 19.06 6.65 0.34
N ALA A 596 19.28 7.10 1.57
CA ALA A 596 18.94 8.45 2.00
C ALA A 596 19.58 9.53 1.12
N TYR A 597 20.83 9.33 0.70
CA TYR A 597 21.51 10.23 -0.21
C TYR A 597 20.94 10.15 -1.64
N ASN A 598 20.76 8.95 -2.17
CA ASN A 598 20.29 8.73 -3.55
C ASN A 598 18.84 9.17 -3.78
N LEU A 599 18.00 9.17 -2.74
CA LEU A 599 16.62 9.61 -2.82
C LEU A 599 16.46 11.13 -2.89
N LEU A 600 17.42 11.93 -2.41
CA LEU A 600 17.32 13.38 -2.30
C LEU A 600 16.79 14.06 -3.57
N PRO A 601 17.32 13.81 -4.79
CA PRO A 601 16.87 14.50 -5.98
C PRO A 601 15.39 14.28 -6.28
N ASN A 602 14.85 13.13 -5.86
CA ASN A 602 13.55 12.63 -6.29
C ASN A 602 12.45 12.68 -5.22
N LEU A 603 12.74 13.16 -3.99
CA LEU A 603 11.79 13.13 -2.87
C LEU A 603 10.46 13.82 -3.21
N ARG A 604 10.50 14.99 -3.85
CA ARG A 604 9.30 15.72 -4.27
C ARG A 604 8.44 14.90 -5.23
N ARG A 605 9.06 14.30 -6.24
CA ARG A 605 8.36 13.48 -7.23
C ARG A 605 7.79 12.20 -6.65
N LEU A 606 8.54 11.53 -5.77
CA LEU A 606 8.07 10.36 -5.05
C LEU A 606 6.85 10.68 -4.18
N ARG A 607 6.82 11.86 -3.54
CA ARG A 607 5.68 12.34 -2.76
C ARG A 607 4.48 12.68 -3.63
N THR A 608 4.68 13.42 -4.72
CA THR A 608 3.61 13.84 -5.63
C THR A 608 3.01 12.67 -6.40
N LEU A 609 3.86 11.72 -6.83
CA LEU A 609 3.46 10.49 -7.50
C LEU A 609 3.48 9.32 -6.50
N GLY A 610 2.65 9.34 -5.49
CA GLY A 610 2.70 8.43 -4.33
C GLY A 610 2.75 6.92 -4.64
N GLN A 611 2.39 6.52 -5.89
CA GLN A 611 2.55 5.15 -6.38
C GLN A 611 3.89 4.89 -7.07
N LEU A 612 4.73 5.91 -7.19
CA LEU A 612 6.07 5.78 -7.75
C LEU A 612 6.99 5.13 -6.73
N VAL A 613 7.84 4.24 -7.20
CA VAL A 613 8.75 3.46 -6.37
C VAL A 613 10.18 3.67 -6.82
N SER A 614 11.07 3.99 -5.89
CA SER A 614 12.52 3.97 -6.08
C SER A 614 13.10 2.68 -5.51
N HIS A 615 13.89 1.97 -6.28
CA HIS A 615 14.54 0.73 -5.85
C HIS A 615 15.92 1.04 -5.27
N GLY A 616 16.10 0.77 -3.99
CA GLY A 616 17.34 1.00 -3.25
C GLY A 616 17.87 -0.24 -2.54
N LEU A 617 18.97 -0.05 -1.82
CA LEU A 617 19.58 -1.09 -0.97
C LEU A 617 18.63 -1.57 0.13
N THR A 618 17.76 -0.68 0.62
CA THR A 618 16.82 -0.97 1.71
C THR A 618 15.47 -1.51 1.24
N GLY A 619 15.21 -1.57 -0.06
CA GLY A 619 13.97 -2.09 -0.64
C GLY A 619 13.38 -1.21 -1.73
N ALA A 620 12.12 -1.45 -2.04
CA ALA A 620 11.31 -0.61 -2.91
C ALA A 620 10.67 0.51 -2.07
N ILE A 621 11.02 1.76 -2.34
CA ILE A 621 10.72 2.92 -1.49
C ILE A 621 9.71 3.82 -2.20
N ASN A 622 8.63 4.17 -1.54
CA ASN A 622 7.70 5.22 -1.93
C ASN A 622 7.51 6.24 -0.81
N VAL A 623 6.93 7.38 -1.12
CA VAL A 623 6.71 8.49 -0.17
C VAL A 623 5.22 8.81 -0.12
N ASP A 624 4.66 8.92 1.08
CA ASP A 624 3.26 9.32 1.26
C ASP A 624 3.08 10.85 1.28
N ASP A 625 1.83 11.29 1.36
CA ASP A 625 1.46 12.72 1.39
C ASP A 625 2.04 13.47 2.60
N GLN A 626 2.35 12.75 3.68
CA GLN A 626 2.96 13.31 4.90
C GLN A 626 4.49 13.36 4.83
N GLY A 627 5.09 12.87 3.75
CA GLY A 627 6.54 12.79 3.57
C GLY A 627 7.19 11.59 4.28
N VAL A 628 6.41 10.60 4.70
CA VAL A 628 6.95 9.38 5.29
C VAL A 628 7.37 8.42 4.19
N LEU A 629 8.61 7.92 4.27
CA LEU A 629 9.16 6.94 3.36
C LEU A 629 8.78 5.53 3.84
N HIS A 630 8.01 4.83 3.01
CA HIS A 630 7.63 3.44 3.21
C HIS A 630 8.49 2.52 2.37
N ARG A 631 8.83 1.36 2.92
CA ARG A 631 9.67 0.36 2.24
C ARG A 631 8.92 -0.94 2.05
N ARG A 632 9.01 -1.50 0.87
CA ARG A 632 8.57 -2.86 0.58
C ARG A 632 9.79 -3.74 0.37
N LEU A 633 9.92 -4.77 1.19
CA LEU A 633 11.03 -5.71 1.18
C LEU A 633 10.75 -6.87 0.23
N PRO A 634 11.74 -7.36 -0.51
CA PRO A 634 11.63 -8.62 -1.25
C PRO A 634 11.53 -9.82 -0.30
N TRP A 635 10.91 -10.88 -0.81
CA TRP A 635 10.75 -12.14 -0.10
C TRP A 635 11.86 -13.11 -0.47
N ALA A 636 12.32 -13.86 0.51
CA ALA A 636 13.27 -14.92 0.35
C ALA A 636 12.83 -16.18 1.10
N GLN A 637 13.32 -17.34 0.67
CA GLN A 637 13.09 -18.61 1.35
C GLN A 637 14.42 -19.35 1.51
N VAL A 638 14.61 -19.96 2.66
CA VAL A 638 15.73 -20.87 2.88
C VAL A 638 15.40 -22.23 2.26
N ALA A 639 16.06 -22.51 1.12
CA ALA A 639 15.92 -23.76 0.38
C ALA A 639 17.14 -24.63 0.63
N GLN A 640 16.99 -25.65 1.47
CA GLN A 640 18.08 -26.55 1.92
C GLN A 640 19.17 -25.81 2.70
N ASP A 641 20.24 -25.40 2.06
CA ASP A 641 21.42 -24.75 2.63
C ASP A 641 21.76 -23.39 2.00
N ARG A 642 20.82 -22.82 1.26
CA ARG A 642 20.96 -21.51 0.60
C ARG A 642 19.67 -20.69 0.64
N VAL A 643 19.83 -19.38 0.58
CA VAL A 643 18.72 -18.45 0.46
C VAL A 643 18.37 -18.28 -1.02
N LYS A 644 17.08 -18.34 -1.34
CA LYS A 644 16.50 -18.12 -2.65
C LYS A 644 15.57 -16.93 -2.61
N LEU A 645 15.71 -15.99 -3.53
CA LEU A 645 14.71 -14.95 -3.75
C LEU A 645 13.42 -15.56 -4.29
N LEU A 646 12.30 -15.16 -3.75
CA LEU A 646 10.98 -15.48 -4.29
C LEU A 646 10.60 -14.40 -5.31
N ALA A 647 9.87 -14.81 -6.37
CA ALA A 647 9.29 -13.83 -7.27
C ALA A 647 8.36 -12.91 -6.48
N MET A 648 8.37 -11.63 -6.78
CA MET A 648 7.36 -10.71 -6.26
C MET A 648 6.03 -11.09 -6.93
N ASP A 649 5.07 -11.57 -6.12
CA ASP A 649 3.70 -11.83 -6.54
C ASP A 649 2.95 -10.52 -6.72
#